data_c391589a0297308bd81b9682735a3d6b
#
_entry.id   c391589a0297308bd81b9682735a3d6b
#
_cell.length_a   1.000
_cell.length_b   1.000
_cell.length_c   1.000
_cell.angle_alpha   90.00
_cell.angle_beta   90.00
_cell.angle_gamma   90.00
#
_symmetry.space_group_name_H-M   'P 1'
#
loop_
_entity.id
_entity.type
_entity.pdbx_description
1 polymer ?
#
loop_
_entity_poly.entity_id
_entity_poly.type
_entity_poly.pdbx_seq_one_letter_code
_entity_poly.pdbx_strand_id
1 'polypeptide(L)'
;MFRTGSSRPTILDQHLFLDRQVLGAYSCGEYKHSLAEISNRQHIVPANRIHPVLNRSMDPGSQKHISALLTWHWVLAALLLFPSGLFAQSPAPTKAVEPPSVANFEDIAEQAGLTALNVFGGADSKKYIIETTGTGVAVFDYDNDGWPDIFLVNGTTLEGFPTGQDPTNHLYHNNHDGTFTDVTAKAGLVATGWGQGVCVGDYDNDGWEDLYVTYYGKNRLYHNDHGVFTEVAGKAGVAGSGKAWGTGCAFVDYDRDGHLDLMVANYVDFNPATTPIPGEGSSCVWKGVAVMCGPRGLPRAKNILYQNRGDGTFADVTIKAHIDQTEGHYAFSVSTFDFDDDGWPDIYVACDSAPSILYHNNRDGTFTDVAVMAGVAFNDEGREQAGMGTTIADYNGDGKLDIFKTNFSDDTPILYRNDGGGIFSDVTFGAGLGLHTQYLGWGTMFLDFDNDGWPDLILANGHVYPEVDKFHLGSGYREPRLLYHNNGNGTFTDVSATAGPGINAISSARGLAVGDLWNDGRISVVINNASSRPSLLRNAVRSNDHWIAFKTVGNRSNRDGLGAKITVSAGKRILVDEVRSGSSYISQNDLRVHFGLGSVAKIEAVQVRWPSGLVEDFDNRAVDAIYTLTEGSGTAISKRPAKAQ
;
A
#
# COMPACT_ATOMS: atom_id res chain seq x y z
N MET A 1 39.31 57.69 26.46
CA MET A 1 38.92 59.04 26.07
C MET A 1 37.56 58.98 25.49
N PHE A 2 36.56 59.33 26.25
CA PHE A 2 35.49 60.34 26.04
C PHE A 2 34.65 60.16 24.77
N ARG A 3 33.38 60.14 24.72
CA ARG A 3 32.16 60.38 25.54
C ARG A 3 31.00 60.26 24.55
N THR A 4 29.95 59.52 24.83
CA THR A 4 28.60 59.92 25.35
C THR A 4 27.70 60.65 24.34
N GLY A 5 26.46 60.19 24.33
CA GLY A 5 25.23 60.92 24.27
C GLY A 5 24.17 60.21 23.42
N SER A 6 23.25 59.44 23.87
CA SER A 6 22.02 59.67 24.65
C SER A 6 21.08 60.67 23.95
N SER A 7 19.91 60.16 23.53
CA SER A 7 18.63 60.64 24.01
C SER A 7 17.45 60.02 23.26
N ARG A 8 16.62 59.35 23.98
CA ARG A 8 15.13 59.34 23.74
C ARG A 8 14.59 60.68 24.22
N PRO A 9 13.39 61.15 23.86
CA PRO A 9 12.13 60.68 24.40
C PRO A 9 10.90 60.72 23.45
N THR A 10 9.87 59.89 23.67
CA THR A 10 8.57 60.02 24.35
C THR A 10 7.45 60.76 23.59
N ILE A 11 6.39 59.97 23.26
CA ILE A 11 4.99 60.05 23.70
C ILE A 11 4.05 61.16 23.09
N LEU A 12 2.81 60.70 22.85
CA LEU A 12 1.50 61.41 22.71
C LEU A 12 1.15 61.90 21.30
N ASP A 13 -0.04 61.84 20.79
CA ASP A 13 -1.37 61.40 21.22
C ASP A 13 -2.31 61.53 20.01
N GLN A 14 -3.31 60.64 19.99
CA GLN A 14 -4.70 60.85 19.61
C GLN A 14 -5.10 61.82 18.47
N HIS A 15 -5.95 61.36 17.56
CA HIS A 15 -7.38 61.62 17.37
C HIS A 15 -7.86 61.22 15.96
N LEU A 16 -8.80 60.30 15.92
CA LEU A 16 -10.18 60.41 15.45
C LEU A 16 -10.46 61.34 14.23
N PHE A 17 -11.11 60.76 13.19
CA PHE A 17 -12.37 61.13 12.51
C PHE A 17 -12.60 60.22 11.32
N LEU A 18 -13.56 59.31 11.32
CA LEU A 18 -14.92 59.35 10.75
C LEU A 18 -15.03 60.11 9.42
N ASP A 19 -15.42 59.50 8.31
CA ASP A 19 -16.80 59.40 7.86
C ASP A 19 -16.98 58.80 6.46
N ARG A 20 -18.01 57.95 6.34
CA ARG A 20 -19.01 57.76 5.27
C ARG A 20 -18.65 57.14 3.92
N GLN A 21 -19.15 55.92 3.78
CA GLN A 21 -20.35 55.55 3.00
C GLN A 21 -20.27 55.73 1.47
N VAL A 22 -20.36 54.64 0.73
CA VAL A 22 -21.43 54.47 -0.28
C VAL A 22 -21.92 53.01 -0.26
N LEU A 23 -23.19 52.91 -0.02
CA LEU A 23 -24.06 51.72 -0.04
C LEU A 23 -24.27 51.26 -1.49
N GLY A 24 -24.26 49.94 -1.70
CA GLY A 24 -24.89 49.29 -2.82
C GLY A 24 -25.55 48.02 -2.33
N ALA A 25 -26.79 48.14 -1.89
CA ALA A 25 -27.65 47.06 -1.48
C ALA A 25 -28.12 46.25 -2.70
N TYR A 26 -28.05 44.91 -2.59
CA TYR A 26 -29.03 44.05 -3.23
C TYR A 26 -29.57 43.07 -2.17
N SER A 27 -30.87 43.10 -2.11
CA SER A 27 -31.81 42.61 -1.15
C SER A 27 -31.80 41.09 -1.00
N CYS A 28 -31.83 40.70 0.27
CA CYS A 28 -32.32 39.42 0.79
C CYS A 28 -33.80 39.27 0.48
N GLY A 29 -34.18 38.26 -0.26
CA GLY A 29 -35.56 37.82 -0.45
C GLY A 29 -35.81 36.57 0.36
N GLU A 30 -36.64 36.75 1.38
CA GLU A 30 -37.17 35.72 2.27
C GLU A 30 -37.86 34.58 1.52
N TYR A 31 -37.51 33.32 1.88
CA TYR A 31 -38.42 32.18 1.83
C TYR A 31 -38.46 31.51 3.21
N LYS A 32 -39.20 32.12 4.10
CA LYS A 32 -39.91 31.44 5.17
C LYS A 32 -41.35 31.26 4.66
N HIS A 33 -41.71 30.02 4.34
CA HIS A 33 -43.02 29.41 4.53
C HIS A 33 -43.05 28.03 3.85
N SER A 34 -43.13 27.01 4.61
CA SER A 34 -44.01 25.87 4.49
C SER A 34 -43.39 24.60 5.12
N LEU A 35 -43.31 24.61 6.43
CA LEU A 35 -43.26 23.38 7.25
C LEU A 35 -44.57 23.31 8.07
N ALA A 36 -45.68 23.10 7.41
CA ALA A 36 -46.93 22.67 8.03
C ALA A 36 -47.91 22.32 6.92
N GLU A 37 -47.88 21.08 6.48
CA GLU A 37 -48.99 20.38 5.82
C GLU A 37 -48.45 19.17 5.05
N ILE A 38 -47.98 18.13 5.74
CA ILE A 38 -48.05 16.73 5.33
C ILE A 38 -48.00 15.89 6.64
N SER A 39 -49.02 16.09 7.46
CA SER A 39 -49.42 15.14 8.49
C SER A 39 -50.90 14.91 8.29
N ASN A 40 -51.26 13.91 7.54
CA ASN A 40 -52.47 13.15 7.59
C ASN A 40 -52.78 12.46 6.26
N ARG A 41 -52.26 11.29 6.08
CA ARG A 41 -52.92 10.16 5.42
C ARG A 41 -52.22 8.86 5.84
N GLN A 42 -52.53 8.47 7.07
CA GLN A 42 -52.44 7.05 7.45
C GLN A 42 -53.58 6.33 6.76
N HIS A 43 -53.31 5.46 5.83
CA HIS A 43 -54.18 4.36 5.52
C HIS A 43 -53.63 3.10 6.21
N ILE A 44 -54.23 2.86 7.37
CA ILE A 44 -54.23 1.61 8.10
C ILE A 44 -54.95 0.58 7.23
N VAL A 45 -54.30 -0.51 6.88
CA VAL A 45 -54.92 -1.75 6.47
C VAL A 45 -54.68 -2.76 7.60
N PRO A 46 -55.78 -3.30 8.21
CA PRO A 46 -55.65 -4.12 9.40
C PRO A 46 -55.21 -5.55 9.04
N ALA A 47 -54.32 -6.07 9.87
CA ALA A 47 -54.09 -7.49 10.03
C ALA A 47 -55.39 -8.15 10.56
N ASN A 48 -55.88 -9.16 9.86
CA ASN A 48 -56.49 -10.36 10.42
C ASN A 48 -57.18 -11.17 9.33
N ARG A 49 -56.66 -12.37 9.07
CA ARG A 49 -57.46 -13.61 9.16
C ARG A 49 -56.57 -14.80 8.75
N ILE A 50 -56.08 -15.43 9.78
CA ILE A 50 -55.80 -16.86 9.77
C ILE A 50 -57.14 -17.56 9.79
N HIS A 51 -57.39 -18.42 8.83
CA HIS A 51 -58.36 -19.48 9.01
C HIS A 51 -57.84 -20.79 8.43
N PRO A 52 -57.90 -21.87 9.20
CA PRO A 52 -57.47 -23.19 8.82
C PRO A 52 -58.58 -23.90 8.07
N VAL A 53 -58.27 -24.66 7.05
CA VAL A 53 -59.20 -25.64 6.51
C VAL A 53 -58.73 -27.03 6.93
N LEU A 54 -59.56 -27.52 7.85
CA LEU A 54 -59.61 -28.86 8.40
C LEU A 54 -60.02 -29.88 7.35
N ASN A 55 -59.44 -31.05 7.50
CA ASN A 55 -60.07 -32.38 7.42
C ASN A 55 -61.14 -32.62 6.36
N ARG A 56 -60.90 -33.55 5.50
CA ARG A 56 -61.89 -34.58 5.21
C ARG A 56 -61.26 -35.96 5.28
N SER A 57 -61.96 -36.71 6.15
CA SER A 57 -61.89 -38.07 6.54
C SER A 57 -62.05 -39.09 5.41
N MET A 58 -61.36 -40.18 5.55
CA MET A 58 -61.72 -41.59 5.47
C MET A 58 -62.86 -41.98 4.53
N ASP A 59 -62.62 -42.95 3.70
CA ASP A 59 -63.15 -44.30 3.97
C ASP A 59 -62.50 -45.35 3.01
N PRO A 60 -62.65 -46.64 3.37
CA PRO A 60 -61.69 -47.68 3.04
C PRO A 60 -62.25 -48.64 1.99
N GLY A 61 -61.34 -49.34 1.35
CA GLY A 61 -61.85 -50.42 0.51
C GLY A 61 -60.83 -51.13 -0.35
N SER A 62 -60.49 -52.24 0.18
CA SER A 62 -60.20 -53.53 -0.41
C SER A 62 -58.79 -53.85 -0.79
N GLN A 63 -58.24 -54.66 0.06
CA GLN A 63 -57.60 -55.95 -0.21
C GLN A 63 -56.96 -56.17 -1.58
N LYS A 64 -55.62 -56.29 -1.56
CA LYS A 64 -54.97 -57.48 -2.11
C LYS A 64 -53.62 -57.68 -1.42
N HIS A 65 -53.65 -58.48 -0.41
CA HIS A 65 -52.50 -59.16 0.19
C HIS A 65 -51.97 -60.28 -0.73
N ILE A 66 -50.75 -60.63 -0.47
CA ILE A 66 -50.06 -61.90 -0.82
C ILE A 66 -49.32 -61.85 -2.17
N SER A 67 -48.03 -61.55 -2.10
CA SER A 67 -46.96 -62.18 -2.87
C SER A 67 -45.66 -61.40 -2.75
N ALA A 68 -45.02 -61.32 -1.60
CA ALA A 68 -43.65 -60.81 -1.46
C ALA A 68 -42.90 -61.39 -0.23
N LEU A 69 -43.16 -62.66 0.11
CA LEU A 69 -42.50 -63.28 1.26
C LEU A 69 -41.82 -64.64 0.94
N LEU A 70 -41.47 -64.89 -0.33
CA LEU A 70 -40.83 -66.14 -0.77
C LEU A 70 -39.59 -65.99 -1.64
N THR A 71 -38.92 -64.83 -1.68
CA THR A 71 -37.67 -64.66 -2.45
C THR A 71 -36.42 -64.32 -1.64
N TRP A 72 -36.50 -64.33 -0.33
CA TRP A 72 -35.33 -64.03 0.53
C TRP A 72 -34.60 -65.25 1.12
N HIS A 73 -35.01 -66.49 0.82
CA HIS A 73 -34.42 -67.71 1.37
C HIS A 73 -33.46 -68.45 0.41
N TRP A 74 -33.28 -67.98 -0.81
CA TRP A 74 -32.33 -68.58 -1.78
C TRP A 74 -31.04 -67.79 -1.97
N VAL A 75 -30.87 -66.61 -1.37
CA VAL A 75 -29.63 -65.78 -1.47
C VAL A 75 -28.66 -66.14 -0.35
N LEU A 76 -29.07 -66.79 0.75
CA LEU A 76 -28.18 -67.18 1.87
C LEU A 76 -27.53 -68.59 1.73
N ALA A 77 -27.93 -69.38 0.76
CA ALA A 77 -27.37 -70.73 0.53
C ALA A 77 -26.28 -70.81 -0.54
N ALA A 78 -25.98 -69.70 -1.24
CA ALA A 78 -24.92 -69.67 -2.28
C ALA A 78 -23.58 -69.07 -1.83
N LEU A 79 -23.46 -68.71 -0.51
CA LEU A 79 -22.27 -68.00 0.01
C LEU A 79 -21.30 -68.91 0.83
N LEU A 80 -21.47 -70.25 0.79
CA LEU A 80 -20.65 -71.14 1.59
C LEU A 80 -19.78 -72.16 0.77
N LEU A 81 -19.56 -71.94 -0.53
CA LEU A 81 -18.68 -72.82 -1.30
C LEU A 81 -17.81 -72.05 -2.30
N PHE A 82 -16.97 -71.13 -1.83
CA PHE A 82 -15.80 -70.67 -2.56
C PHE A 82 -14.54 -70.84 -1.75
N PRO A 83 -13.48 -71.44 -2.32
CA PRO A 83 -12.23 -71.67 -1.58
C PRO A 83 -11.51 -70.33 -1.36
N SER A 84 -11.01 -70.20 -0.10
CA SER A 84 -10.12 -69.15 0.32
C SER A 84 -8.86 -69.04 -0.56
N GLY A 85 -8.79 -68.01 -1.39
CA GLY A 85 -7.55 -67.75 -2.15
C GLY A 85 -7.68 -66.58 -3.09
N LEU A 86 -6.99 -65.51 -2.80
CA LEU A 86 -6.77 -64.24 -3.50
C LEU A 86 -7.66 -63.06 -3.10
N PHE A 87 -7.37 -62.51 -1.91
CA PHE A 87 -7.59 -61.08 -1.72
C PHE A 87 -6.49 -60.37 -2.53
N ALA A 88 -6.83 -59.91 -3.74
CA ALA A 88 -6.05 -58.87 -4.37
C ALA A 88 -6.09 -57.62 -3.47
N GLN A 89 -4.96 -57.23 -2.90
CA GLN A 89 -4.81 -55.94 -2.24
C GLN A 89 -5.24 -54.86 -3.25
N SER A 90 -6.26 -54.08 -2.89
CA SER A 90 -6.53 -52.85 -3.59
C SER A 90 -5.23 -52.04 -3.62
N PRO A 91 -4.79 -51.53 -4.78
CA PRO A 91 -3.65 -50.63 -4.83
C PRO A 91 -3.95 -49.48 -3.84
N ALA A 92 -2.97 -49.17 -2.99
CA ALA A 92 -3.04 -47.97 -2.17
C ALA A 92 -3.41 -46.80 -3.05
N PRO A 93 -4.26 -45.86 -2.58
CA PRO A 93 -4.58 -44.67 -3.39
C PRO A 93 -3.26 -44.03 -3.77
N THR A 94 -2.94 -44.02 -5.06
CA THR A 94 -1.87 -43.19 -5.61
C THR A 94 -2.20 -41.80 -5.15
N LYS A 95 -1.31 -41.16 -4.34
CA LYS A 95 -1.37 -39.73 -4.09
C LYS A 95 -1.57 -39.08 -5.44
N ALA A 96 -2.66 -38.38 -5.59
CA ALA A 96 -2.84 -37.50 -6.73
C ALA A 96 -1.57 -36.65 -6.80
N VAL A 97 -0.88 -36.67 -7.91
CA VAL A 97 0.21 -35.73 -8.18
C VAL A 97 -0.48 -34.39 -8.20
N GLU A 98 -0.28 -33.59 -7.17
CA GLU A 98 -0.74 -32.20 -7.18
C GLU A 98 -0.13 -31.55 -8.43
N PRO A 99 -0.92 -30.76 -9.18
CA PRO A 99 -0.36 -29.99 -10.28
C PRO A 99 0.82 -29.17 -9.75
N PRO A 100 1.89 -28.96 -10.53
CA PRO A 100 3.02 -28.17 -10.08
C PRO A 100 2.51 -26.80 -9.61
N SER A 101 2.96 -26.37 -8.42
CA SER A 101 2.63 -25.06 -7.89
C SER A 101 3.06 -23.98 -8.88
N VAL A 102 2.17 -23.10 -9.27
CA VAL A 102 2.47 -21.95 -10.12
C VAL A 102 3.41 -20.98 -9.40
N ALA A 103 3.32 -20.88 -8.07
CA ALA A 103 4.14 -20.05 -7.20
C ALA A 103 4.91 -20.88 -6.16
N ASN A 104 6.11 -20.45 -5.81
CA ASN A 104 6.88 -21.06 -4.72
C ASN A 104 7.78 -20.01 -4.04
N PHE A 105 7.42 -19.60 -2.82
CA PHE A 105 8.19 -18.66 -2.02
C PHE A 105 8.72 -19.32 -0.76
N GLU A 106 10.01 -19.10 -0.50
CA GLU A 106 10.72 -19.63 0.68
C GLU A 106 11.16 -18.45 1.56
N ASP A 107 10.86 -18.48 2.87
CA ASP A 107 11.38 -17.48 3.80
C ASP A 107 12.81 -17.85 4.21
N ILE A 108 13.77 -17.09 3.68
CA ILE A 108 15.20 -17.32 3.89
C ILE A 108 15.86 -16.27 4.78
N ALA A 109 15.09 -15.40 5.44
CA ALA A 109 15.61 -14.24 6.18
C ALA A 109 16.73 -14.63 7.17
N GLU A 110 16.54 -15.68 7.98
CA GLU A 110 17.54 -16.11 8.95
C GLU A 110 18.81 -16.67 8.28
N GLN A 111 18.65 -17.47 7.22
CA GLN A 111 19.77 -18.03 6.45
C GLN A 111 20.54 -16.94 5.70
N ALA A 112 19.82 -15.91 5.24
CA ALA A 112 20.39 -14.76 4.56
C ALA A 112 21.02 -13.72 5.50
N GLY A 113 20.92 -13.88 6.83
CA GLY A 113 21.51 -12.98 7.80
C GLY A 113 20.62 -11.84 8.29
N LEU A 114 19.35 -11.77 7.89
CA LEU A 114 18.39 -10.77 8.38
C LEU A 114 17.82 -11.21 9.74
N THR A 115 18.55 -10.94 10.80
CA THR A 115 18.25 -11.48 12.15
C THR A 115 17.78 -10.43 13.14
N ALA A 116 17.81 -9.14 12.80
CA ALA A 116 17.39 -8.07 13.69
C ALA A 116 15.92 -8.20 14.08
N LEU A 117 15.62 -7.94 15.35
CA LEU A 117 14.27 -7.92 15.87
C LEU A 117 13.65 -6.54 15.62
N ASN A 118 12.52 -6.50 14.95
CA ASN A 118 11.69 -5.31 14.94
C ASN A 118 10.98 -5.20 16.30
N VAL A 119 11.09 -4.06 16.94
CA VAL A 119 10.43 -3.77 18.23
C VAL A 119 9.38 -2.70 18.00
N PHE A 120 8.09 -3.03 18.22
CA PHE A 120 7.02 -2.06 18.01
C PHE A 120 5.90 -2.23 19.03
N GLY A 121 5.99 -1.45 20.10
CA GLY A 121 5.10 -1.53 21.26
C GLY A 121 5.22 -2.85 22.03
N GLY A 122 4.32 -3.07 22.99
CA GLY A 122 4.27 -4.32 23.75
C GLY A 122 3.88 -5.53 22.89
N ALA A 123 4.45 -6.70 23.15
CA ALA A 123 4.17 -7.91 22.38
C ALA A 123 2.79 -8.52 22.71
N ASP A 124 2.39 -8.50 23.99
CA ASP A 124 1.23 -9.23 24.51
C ASP A 124 -0.01 -8.34 24.72
N SER A 125 0.17 -7.03 24.71
CA SER A 125 -0.91 -6.04 24.86
C SER A 125 -0.49 -4.70 24.26
N LYS A 126 -1.47 -3.94 23.80
CA LYS A 126 -1.32 -2.60 23.23
C LYS A 126 -2.16 -1.61 24.05
N LYS A 127 -1.53 -0.55 24.54
CA LYS A 127 -2.21 0.51 25.30
C LYS A 127 -2.73 1.60 24.39
N TYR A 128 -1.96 1.96 23.37
CA TYR A 128 -2.30 3.03 22.43
C TYR A 128 -2.08 2.58 20.99
N ILE A 129 -2.77 3.24 20.08
CA ILE A 129 -2.72 2.98 18.65
C ILE A 129 -1.30 3.10 18.08
N ILE A 130 -0.44 3.93 18.66
CA ILE A 130 0.96 4.09 18.23
C ILE A 130 1.77 2.78 18.31
N GLU A 131 1.36 1.84 19.14
CA GLU A 131 2.03 0.54 19.30
C GLU A 131 1.64 -0.48 18.23
N THR A 132 0.80 -0.11 17.24
CA THR A 132 0.16 -1.08 16.34
C THR A 132 0.49 -0.89 14.89
N THR A 133 0.85 0.32 14.47
CA THR A 133 1.04 0.67 13.05
C THR A 133 2.27 0.03 12.41
N GLY A 134 3.28 -0.27 13.22
CA GLY A 134 4.48 -0.95 12.72
C GLY A 134 5.34 -0.07 11.83
N THR A 135 6.18 -0.70 11.05
CA THR A 135 7.30 -0.06 10.39
C THR A 135 7.44 -0.46 8.94
N GLY A 136 7.92 0.48 8.12
CA GLY A 136 8.22 0.28 6.71
C GLY A 136 9.53 -0.48 6.46
N VAL A 137 9.76 -0.77 5.18
CA VAL A 137 10.98 -1.38 4.64
C VAL A 137 11.31 -0.75 3.31
N ALA A 138 12.60 -0.59 2.98
CA ALA A 138 13.04 -0.16 1.66
C ALA A 138 13.98 -1.19 1.02
N VAL A 139 13.86 -1.33 -0.29
CA VAL A 139 14.77 -2.08 -1.15
C VAL A 139 15.37 -1.10 -2.15
N PHE A 140 16.69 -0.89 -2.12
CA PHE A 140 17.40 0.09 -2.94
C PHE A 140 18.90 -0.20 -2.95
N ASP A 141 19.64 0.36 -3.92
CA ASP A 141 21.08 0.17 -4.12
C ASP A 141 21.84 1.34 -3.46
N TYR A 142 22.11 1.23 -2.12
CA TYR A 142 22.65 2.36 -1.35
C TYR A 142 24.10 2.72 -1.67
N ASP A 143 24.90 1.78 -2.18
CA ASP A 143 26.33 1.97 -2.47
C ASP A 143 26.67 1.91 -3.97
N ASN A 144 25.63 1.93 -4.84
CA ASN A 144 25.74 1.95 -6.30
C ASN A 144 26.58 0.78 -6.86
N ASP A 145 26.54 -0.39 -6.22
CA ASP A 145 27.23 -1.58 -6.69
C ASP A 145 26.40 -2.42 -7.69
N GLY A 146 25.15 -2.04 -7.91
CA GLY A 146 24.20 -2.65 -8.84
C GLY A 146 23.37 -3.78 -8.23
N TRP A 147 23.46 -4.02 -6.92
CA TRP A 147 22.68 -5.01 -6.20
C TRP A 147 21.80 -4.32 -5.14
N PRO A 148 20.49 -4.59 -5.12
CA PRO A 148 19.65 -3.95 -4.13
C PRO A 148 19.93 -4.46 -2.71
N ASP A 149 19.91 -3.52 -1.78
CA ASP A 149 20.07 -3.69 -0.35
C ASP A 149 18.75 -3.58 0.36
N ILE A 150 18.73 -3.82 1.68
CA ILE A 150 17.49 -3.82 2.47
C ILE A 150 17.64 -2.88 3.66
N PHE A 151 16.76 -1.89 3.77
CA PHE A 151 16.64 -1.04 4.95
C PHE A 151 15.36 -1.32 5.71
N LEU A 152 15.48 -1.64 7.01
CA LEU A 152 14.37 -1.91 7.91
C LEU A 152 14.22 -0.78 8.92
N VAL A 153 13.08 -0.13 8.93
CA VAL A 153 12.72 0.84 9.97
C VAL A 153 12.39 0.08 11.25
N ASN A 154 12.78 0.59 12.41
CA ASN A 154 12.48 0.02 13.71
C ASN A 154 11.78 1.03 14.62
N GLY A 155 11.07 0.52 15.60
CA GLY A 155 10.32 1.29 16.57
C GLY A 155 10.89 1.21 17.98
N THR A 156 10.03 1.31 18.98
CA THR A 156 10.36 1.23 20.41
C THR A 156 9.14 0.76 21.21
N THR A 157 9.19 0.82 22.54
CA THR A 157 8.05 0.56 23.44
C THR A 157 7.73 1.81 24.27
N LEU A 158 6.54 1.83 24.90
CA LEU A 158 6.13 2.94 25.80
C LEU A 158 7.02 3.03 27.05
N GLU A 159 7.53 1.90 27.52
CA GLU A 159 8.40 1.80 28.69
C GLU A 159 9.83 2.24 28.38
N GLY A 160 10.20 2.24 27.10
CA GLY A 160 11.58 2.49 26.63
C GLY A 160 12.54 1.37 27.02
N PHE A 161 13.83 1.66 26.88
CA PHE A 161 14.92 0.72 27.12
C PHE A 161 15.98 1.32 28.04
N PRO A 162 16.82 0.49 28.69
CA PRO A 162 18.01 0.98 29.38
C PRO A 162 18.90 1.76 28.42
N THR A 163 19.59 2.78 28.93
CA THR A 163 20.45 3.66 28.12
C THR A 163 21.41 2.86 27.22
N GLY A 164 21.36 3.12 25.92
CA GLY A 164 22.22 2.48 24.92
C GLY A 164 21.76 1.08 24.47
N GLN A 165 20.56 0.66 24.86
CA GLN A 165 19.92 -0.59 24.43
C GLN A 165 18.66 -0.35 23.57
N ASP A 166 18.40 0.90 23.19
CA ASP A 166 17.26 1.23 22.34
C ASP A 166 17.39 0.53 20.99
N PRO A 167 16.29 -0.03 20.47
CA PRO A 167 16.24 -0.57 19.10
C PRO A 167 16.61 0.49 18.07
N THR A 168 17.31 0.10 17.02
CA THR A 168 17.69 0.96 15.89
C THR A 168 17.16 0.43 14.58
N ASN A 169 17.10 1.29 13.56
CA ASN A 169 16.94 0.85 12.17
C ASN A 169 18.08 -0.09 11.75
N HIS A 170 17.91 -0.82 10.66
CA HIS A 170 18.94 -1.72 10.12
C HIS A 170 19.10 -1.55 8.62
N LEU A 171 20.33 -1.34 8.14
CA LEU A 171 20.72 -1.44 6.74
C LEU A 171 21.52 -2.72 6.53
N TYR A 172 21.04 -3.56 5.62
CA TYR A 172 21.66 -4.81 5.23
C TYR A 172 22.22 -4.72 3.83
N HIS A 173 23.55 -4.75 3.71
CA HIS A 173 24.26 -4.80 2.45
C HIS A 173 24.16 -6.20 1.82
N ASN A 174 23.86 -6.27 0.54
CA ASN A 174 23.79 -7.49 -0.25
C ASN A 174 25.20 -7.99 -0.60
N ASN A 175 25.57 -9.17 -0.11
CA ASN A 175 26.91 -9.73 -0.33
C ASN A 175 27.09 -10.43 -1.70
N HIS A 176 26.09 -10.38 -2.60
CA HIS A 176 26.05 -11.01 -3.94
C HIS A 176 26.09 -12.55 -3.93
N ASP A 177 26.01 -13.18 -2.78
CA ASP A 177 26.07 -14.65 -2.61
C ASP A 177 24.77 -15.23 -2.01
N GLY A 178 23.74 -14.41 -1.90
CA GLY A 178 22.46 -14.76 -1.29
C GLY A 178 22.38 -14.46 0.21
N THR A 179 23.42 -13.82 0.76
CA THR A 179 23.47 -13.36 2.15
C THR A 179 23.58 -11.86 2.25
N PHE A 180 23.28 -11.32 3.43
CA PHE A 180 23.32 -9.90 3.73
C PHE A 180 24.11 -9.64 5.01
N THR A 181 24.79 -8.50 5.06
CA THR A 181 25.55 -8.04 6.23
C THR A 181 24.95 -6.75 6.79
N ASP A 182 24.66 -6.72 8.10
CA ASP A 182 24.23 -5.49 8.77
C ASP A 182 25.37 -4.47 8.80
N VAL A 183 25.21 -3.37 8.07
CA VAL A 183 26.16 -2.28 7.94
C VAL A 183 25.69 -0.97 8.58
N THR A 184 24.59 -0.99 9.33
CA THR A 184 23.90 0.18 9.89
C THR A 184 24.85 1.18 10.56
N ALA A 185 25.70 0.69 11.46
CA ALA A 185 26.65 1.56 12.18
C ALA A 185 27.74 2.13 11.26
N LYS A 186 28.22 1.32 10.32
CA LYS A 186 29.22 1.76 9.32
C LYS A 186 28.64 2.80 8.37
N ALA A 187 27.40 2.61 7.96
CA ALA A 187 26.69 3.51 7.06
C ALA A 187 26.15 4.79 7.74
N GLY A 188 26.26 4.95 9.07
CA GLY A 188 25.80 6.16 9.77
C GLY A 188 24.28 6.22 10.04
N LEU A 189 23.57 5.08 9.95
CA LEU A 189 22.10 5.02 10.04
C LEU A 189 21.58 4.58 11.41
N VAL A 190 22.40 4.56 12.45
CA VAL A 190 21.96 4.26 13.81
C VAL A 190 20.97 5.33 14.28
N ALA A 191 19.71 4.95 14.43
CA ALA A 191 18.63 5.85 14.82
C ALA A 191 17.58 5.12 15.66
N THR A 192 17.16 5.74 16.74
CA THR A 192 16.21 5.20 17.70
C THR A 192 14.93 6.01 17.74
N GLY A 193 13.86 5.47 18.31
CA GLY A 193 12.56 6.11 18.50
C GLY A 193 11.43 5.37 17.78
N TRP A 194 10.27 6.02 17.65
CA TRP A 194 9.10 5.47 16.98
C TRP A 194 9.20 5.68 15.46
N GLY A 195 10.10 4.94 14.79
CA GLY A 195 10.19 4.94 13.33
C GLY A 195 8.91 4.38 12.70
N GLN A 196 8.51 4.91 11.55
CA GLN A 196 7.29 4.53 10.85
C GLN A 196 7.60 4.10 9.42
N GLY A 197 7.58 5.03 8.47
CA GLY A 197 7.76 4.79 7.06
C GLY A 197 9.14 5.21 6.54
N VAL A 198 9.40 4.84 5.29
CA VAL A 198 10.62 5.20 4.56
C VAL A 198 10.29 5.42 3.09
N CYS A 199 10.94 6.39 2.48
CA CYS A 199 11.01 6.59 1.04
C CYS A 199 12.44 6.90 0.60
N VAL A 200 12.76 6.57 -0.65
CA VAL A 200 14.06 6.69 -1.28
C VAL A 200 13.96 7.62 -2.48
N GLY A 201 15.00 8.42 -2.72
CA GLY A 201 15.17 9.25 -3.90
C GLY A 201 16.42 10.12 -3.78
N ASP A 202 17.10 10.36 -4.89
CA ASP A 202 18.25 11.26 -5.01
C ASP A 202 17.75 12.72 -5.04
N TYR A 203 17.54 13.31 -3.82
CA TYR A 203 16.89 14.62 -3.70
C TYR A 203 17.78 15.80 -4.13
N ASP A 204 19.10 15.63 -4.17
CA ASP A 204 20.05 16.68 -4.59
C ASP A 204 20.73 16.42 -5.94
N ASN A 205 20.30 15.33 -6.63
CA ASN A 205 20.74 14.94 -7.98
C ASN A 205 22.25 14.62 -8.08
N ASP A 206 22.86 14.12 -7.01
CA ASP A 206 24.28 13.78 -6.98
C ASP A 206 24.60 12.36 -7.49
N GLY A 207 23.56 11.54 -7.73
CA GLY A 207 23.62 10.17 -8.24
C GLY A 207 23.67 9.10 -7.16
N TRP A 208 23.39 9.46 -5.90
CA TRP A 208 23.29 8.54 -4.76
C TRP A 208 21.91 8.63 -4.15
N GLU A 209 21.27 7.48 -3.98
CA GLU A 209 19.92 7.43 -3.40
C GLU A 209 19.94 7.78 -1.91
N ASP A 210 19.13 8.77 -1.52
CA ASP A 210 18.96 9.26 -0.16
C ASP A 210 17.77 8.62 0.53
N LEU A 211 17.70 8.73 1.86
CA LEU A 211 16.62 8.17 2.67
C LEU A 211 15.85 9.26 3.43
N TYR A 212 14.53 9.25 3.32
CA TYR A 212 13.68 9.95 4.27
C TYR A 212 12.91 8.94 5.13
N VAL A 213 13.04 9.06 6.45
CA VAL A 213 12.40 8.17 7.42
C VAL A 213 11.46 8.97 8.30
N THR A 214 10.19 8.57 8.33
CA THR A 214 9.17 9.21 9.16
C THR A 214 9.16 8.65 10.58
N TYR A 215 8.77 9.49 11.53
CA TYR A 215 8.71 9.15 12.96
C TYR A 215 7.47 9.75 13.63
N TYR A 216 7.06 9.17 14.72
CA TYR A 216 6.34 9.94 15.72
C TYR A 216 7.36 10.81 16.46
N GLY A 217 7.35 12.11 16.14
CA GLY A 217 8.33 13.08 16.56
C GLY A 217 9.00 13.81 15.39
N LYS A 218 10.33 13.87 15.38
CA LYS A 218 11.09 14.47 14.26
C LYS A 218 11.39 13.42 13.21
N ASN A 219 10.99 13.70 11.98
CA ASN A 219 11.41 12.93 10.81
C ASN A 219 12.89 13.14 10.51
N ARG A 220 13.49 12.24 9.74
CA ARG A 220 14.91 12.27 9.40
C ARG A 220 15.10 12.20 7.89
N LEU A 221 15.95 13.06 7.35
CA LEU A 221 16.48 13.00 6.00
C LEU A 221 17.96 12.65 6.10
N TYR A 222 18.37 11.62 5.41
CA TYR A 222 19.76 11.17 5.38
C TYR A 222 20.30 11.38 3.97
N HIS A 223 21.26 12.30 3.85
CA HIS A 223 22.05 12.48 2.64
C HIS A 223 23.11 11.38 2.54
N ASN A 224 23.18 10.73 1.38
CA ASN A 224 24.08 9.62 1.08
C ASN A 224 25.33 10.12 0.37
N ASP A 225 26.46 10.18 1.06
CA ASP A 225 27.77 10.46 0.46
C ASP A 225 28.54 9.14 0.27
N HIS A 226 28.38 8.52 -0.91
CA HIS A 226 29.11 7.31 -1.32
C HIS A 226 28.94 6.13 -0.33
N GLY A 227 27.69 5.84 0.05
CA GLY A 227 27.32 4.75 0.98
C GLY A 227 27.46 5.10 2.46
N VAL A 228 27.72 6.38 2.79
CA VAL A 228 27.78 6.89 4.16
C VAL A 228 26.74 7.99 4.35
N PHE A 229 25.78 7.76 5.22
CA PHE A 229 24.66 8.65 5.44
C PHE A 229 24.91 9.67 6.54
N THR A 230 24.45 10.90 6.30
CA THR A 230 24.46 12.00 7.27
C THR A 230 23.04 12.53 7.47
N GLU A 231 22.57 12.60 8.71
CA GLU A 231 21.26 13.17 9.02
C GLU A 231 21.25 14.68 8.82
N VAL A 232 20.36 15.18 7.96
CA VAL A 232 20.31 16.59 7.53
C VAL A 232 18.90 17.21 7.63
N ALA A 233 17.86 16.49 8.11
CA ALA A 233 16.48 16.96 8.10
C ALA A 233 16.28 18.32 8.78
N GLY A 234 17.01 18.58 9.87
CA GLY A 234 16.96 19.87 10.55
C GLY A 234 17.50 21.02 9.71
N LYS A 235 18.60 20.78 8.98
CA LYS A 235 19.22 21.76 8.06
C LYS A 235 18.36 21.91 6.80
N ALA A 236 17.86 20.81 6.26
CA ALA A 236 17.03 20.78 5.06
C ALA A 236 15.62 21.37 5.29
N GLY A 237 15.18 21.51 6.54
CA GLY A 237 13.85 22.07 6.86
C GLY A 237 12.70 21.08 6.84
N VAL A 238 12.98 19.76 6.79
CA VAL A 238 11.97 18.69 6.65
C VAL A 238 11.79 17.79 7.89
N ALA A 239 12.39 18.18 9.03
CA ALA A 239 12.26 17.42 10.28
C ALA A 239 10.84 17.45 10.90
N GLY A 240 9.95 18.29 10.40
CA GLY A 240 8.62 18.50 10.95
C GLY A 240 8.62 19.21 12.30
N SER A 241 7.45 19.31 12.95
CA SER A 241 7.27 20.03 14.23
C SER A 241 7.87 19.31 15.44
N GLY A 242 8.23 18.05 15.30
CA GLY A 242 8.64 17.18 16.42
C GLY A 242 7.50 16.67 17.30
N LYS A 243 6.24 16.91 16.90
CA LYS A 243 5.02 16.43 17.57
C LYS A 243 4.12 15.65 16.60
N ALA A 244 4.36 15.77 15.32
CA ALA A 244 3.59 15.06 14.31
C ALA A 244 3.91 13.56 14.34
N TRP A 245 2.95 12.78 13.90
CA TRP A 245 3.12 11.36 13.66
C TRP A 245 3.16 11.14 12.14
N GLY A 246 4.38 11.25 11.58
CA GLY A 246 4.63 10.94 10.18
C GLY A 246 4.46 9.46 9.91
N THR A 247 3.83 9.12 8.80
CA THR A 247 3.56 7.74 8.37
C THR A 247 4.19 7.49 6.99
N GLY A 248 3.42 7.49 5.90
CA GLY A 248 3.95 7.36 4.56
C GLY A 248 4.68 8.61 4.09
N CYS A 249 5.60 8.43 3.16
CA CYS A 249 6.23 9.50 2.41
C CYS A 249 6.46 9.08 0.97
N ALA A 250 6.66 10.05 0.09
CA ALA A 250 7.11 9.83 -1.28
C ALA A 250 7.90 11.03 -1.77
N PHE A 251 9.00 10.78 -2.47
CA PHE A 251 9.63 11.80 -3.30
C PHE A 251 8.85 11.92 -4.61
N VAL A 252 8.70 13.15 -5.10
CA VAL A 252 7.95 13.46 -6.31
C VAL A 252 8.42 14.79 -6.90
N ASP A 253 8.66 14.87 -8.18
CA ASP A 253 8.95 16.12 -8.90
C ASP A 253 7.60 16.70 -9.38
N TYR A 254 6.82 17.31 -8.43
CA TYR A 254 5.43 17.68 -8.72
C TYR A 254 5.30 18.90 -9.63
N ASP A 255 6.29 19.78 -9.65
CA ASP A 255 6.30 20.98 -10.51
C ASP A 255 7.21 20.84 -11.75
N ARG A 256 7.82 19.65 -11.90
CA ARG A 256 8.65 19.25 -13.05
C ARG A 256 9.86 20.15 -13.29
N ASP A 257 10.45 20.63 -12.20
CA ASP A 257 11.63 21.47 -12.23
C ASP A 257 12.95 20.65 -12.24
N GLY A 258 12.86 19.33 -12.08
CA GLY A 258 13.99 18.38 -12.06
C GLY A 258 14.56 18.14 -10.67
N HIS A 259 13.96 18.68 -9.62
CA HIS A 259 14.32 18.41 -8.24
C HIS A 259 13.22 17.61 -7.55
N LEU A 260 13.58 16.62 -6.76
CA LEU A 260 12.61 15.82 -6.02
C LEU A 260 12.08 16.59 -4.81
N ASP A 261 10.79 16.85 -4.83
CA ASP A 261 9.99 17.34 -3.70
C ASP A 261 9.60 16.20 -2.78
N LEU A 262 9.02 16.50 -1.62
CA LEU A 262 8.70 15.51 -0.61
C LEU A 262 7.28 15.65 -0.07
N MET A 263 6.46 14.61 -0.29
CA MET A 263 5.14 14.45 0.33
C MET A 263 5.26 13.61 1.59
N VAL A 264 4.67 14.09 2.70
CA VAL A 264 4.65 13.39 4.00
C VAL A 264 3.22 13.28 4.49
N ALA A 265 2.74 12.06 4.65
CA ALA A 265 1.47 11.76 5.30
C ALA A 265 1.62 11.80 6.83
N ASN A 266 0.58 12.28 7.51
CA ASN A 266 0.50 12.29 8.97
C ASN A 266 -0.82 11.65 9.42
N TYR A 267 -0.79 10.94 10.56
CA TYR A 267 -1.89 10.08 10.98
C TYR A 267 -2.76 10.71 12.05
N VAL A 268 -2.32 10.72 13.28
CA VAL A 268 -3.04 11.23 14.46
C VAL A 268 -2.20 12.30 15.14
N ASP A 269 -2.82 13.38 15.58
CA ASP A 269 -2.17 14.31 16.53
C ASP A 269 -2.22 13.65 17.92
N PHE A 270 -1.29 12.68 18.10
CA PHE A 270 -1.26 11.78 19.24
C PHE A 270 -0.67 12.44 20.48
N ASN A 271 -1.42 12.39 21.58
CA ASN A 271 -0.94 12.82 22.89
C ASN A 271 -1.34 11.76 23.94
N PRO A 272 -0.38 11.01 24.52
CA PRO A 272 -0.68 9.96 25.49
C PRO A 272 -1.40 10.44 26.76
N ALA A 273 -1.30 11.74 27.09
CA ALA A 273 -1.99 12.31 28.26
C ALA A 273 -3.49 12.51 28.05
N THR A 274 -3.95 12.56 26.79
CA THR A 274 -5.36 12.81 26.44
C THR A 274 -5.98 11.68 25.62
N THR A 275 -5.19 10.74 25.12
CA THR A 275 -5.68 9.58 24.36
C THR A 275 -6.28 8.56 25.33
N PRO A 276 -7.54 8.12 25.11
CA PRO A 276 -8.19 7.12 25.95
C PRO A 276 -7.43 5.78 25.93
N ILE A 277 -7.55 5.02 27.01
CA ILE A 277 -6.99 3.67 27.14
C ILE A 277 -8.05 2.60 26.81
N PRO A 278 -7.65 1.31 26.66
CA PRO A 278 -8.58 0.22 26.32
C PRO A 278 -9.84 0.22 27.16
N GLY A 279 -11.00 0.21 26.49
CA GLY A 279 -12.33 0.18 27.11
C GLY A 279 -12.91 1.53 27.54
N GLU A 280 -12.19 2.64 27.42
CA GLU A 280 -12.69 3.97 27.87
C GLU A 280 -13.63 4.68 26.88
N GLY A 281 -13.90 4.13 25.72
CA GLY A 281 -14.80 4.72 24.72
C GLY A 281 -15.30 3.71 23.73
N SER A 282 -16.24 4.10 22.85
CA SER A 282 -16.80 3.22 21.83
C SER A 282 -15.77 2.77 20.79
N SER A 283 -14.77 3.62 20.49
CA SER A 283 -13.65 3.27 19.60
C SER A 283 -12.56 2.45 20.28
N CYS A 284 -12.71 2.14 21.57
CA CYS A 284 -11.78 1.37 22.38
C CYS A 284 -12.35 -0.02 22.73
N VAL A 285 -13.34 -0.47 22.00
CA VAL A 285 -13.98 -1.78 22.10
C VAL A 285 -14.16 -2.37 20.73
N TRP A 286 -13.69 -3.61 20.51
CA TRP A 286 -13.87 -4.34 19.26
C TRP A 286 -14.49 -5.71 19.55
N LYS A 287 -15.56 -6.05 18.82
CA LYS A 287 -16.36 -7.29 19.04
C LYS A 287 -16.68 -7.56 20.52
N GLY A 288 -16.97 -6.49 21.30
CA GLY A 288 -17.32 -6.58 22.72
C GLY A 288 -16.14 -6.73 23.69
N VAL A 289 -14.90 -6.71 23.20
CA VAL A 289 -13.68 -6.79 24.01
C VAL A 289 -13.01 -5.41 24.09
N ALA A 290 -12.54 -5.03 25.28
CA ALA A 290 -11.74 -3.82 25.47
C ALA A 290 -10.39 -3.98 24.76
N VAL A 291 -10.10 -3.05 23.84
CA VAL A 291 -8.88 -2.99 23.04
C VAL A 291 -8.36 -1.56 23.03
N MET A 292 -7.13 -1.33 22.55
CA MET A 292 -6.66 0.05 22.29
C MET A 292 -7.61 0.76 21.33
N CYS A 293 -7.73 2.08 21.50
CA CYS A 293 -8.67 2.88 20.71
C CYS A 293 -8.19 3.00 19.25
N GLY A 294 -9.10 2.80 18.29
CA GLY A 294 -8.87 3.12 16.89
C GLY A 294 -8.78 4.63 16.66
N PRO A 295 -8.53 5.10 15.42
CA PRO A 295 -8.29 6.51 15.14
C PRO A 295 -9.55 7.36 15.29
N ARG A 296 -10.76 6.78 15.08
CA ARG A 296 -12.03 7.54 15.15
C ARG A 296 -12.22 8.18 16.52
N GLY A 297 -12.36 9.50 16.51
CA GLY A 297 -12.50 10.31 17.71
C GLY A 297 -11.17 10.84 18.28
N LEU A 298 -10.04 10.43 17.72
CA LEU A 298 -8.75 11.08 18.00
C LEU A 298 -8.55 12.30 17.07
N PRO A 299 -7.74 13.29 17.46
CA PRO A 299 -7.44 14.44 16.61
C PRO A 299 -6.71 13.98 15.32
N ARG A 300 -7.18 14.48 14.17
CA ARG A 300 -6.58 14.21 12.85
C ARG A 300 -5.34 15.07 12.64
N ALA A 301 -4.36 14.55 11.90
CA ALA A 301 -3.19 15.31 11.49
C ALA A 301 -3.28 15.74 10.02
N LYS A 302 -2.46 16.72 9.62
CA LYS A 302 -2.41 17.25 8.26
C LYS A 302 -1.21 16.70 7.52
N ASN A 303 -1.39 16.37 6.25
CA ASN A 303 -0.29 16.03 5.36
C ASN A 303 0.56 17.27 5.06
N ILE A 304 1.81 17.08 4.68
CA ILE A 304 2.76 18.15 4.39
C ILE A 304 3.40 17.90 3.03
N LEU A 305 3.46 18.96 2.21
CA LEU A 305 4.24 18.99 0.97
C LEU A 305 5.40 19.97 1.14
N TYR A 306 6.62 19.47 0.92
CA TYR A 306 7.84 20.25 0.93
C TYR A 306 8.37 20.38 -0.48
N GLN A 307 8.52 21.61 -0.98
CA GLN A 307 9.14 21.94 -2.27
C GLN A 307 10.66 22.02 -2.11
N ASN A 308 11.40 21.30 -2.91
CA ASN A 308 12.85 21.36 -3.00
C ASN A 308 13.30 22.67 -3.64
N ARG A 309 14.36 23.30 -3.12
CA ARG A 309 14.90 24.55 -3.65
C ARG A 309 16.15 24.35 -4.52
N GLY A 310 16.57 23.10 -4.73
CA GLY A 310 17.78 22.77 -5.48
C GLY A 310 19.09 23.16 -4.78
N ASP A 311 19.05 23.53 -3.51
CA ASP A 311 20.21 23.91 -2.70
C ASP A 311 20.41 23.02 -1.45
N GLY A 312 19.75 21.86 -1.44
CA GLY A 312 19.73 20.92 -0.32
C GLY A 312 18.76 21.33 0.80
N THR A 313 17.89 22.33 0.57
CA THR A 313 16.85 22.76 1.51
C THR A 313 15.46 22.72 0.87
N PHE A 314 14.43 22.61 1.69
CA PHE A 314 13.05 22.55 1.28
C PHE A 314 12.22 23.69 1.87
N ALA A 315 11.13 24.03 1.20
CA ALA A 315 10.11 24.93 1.68
C ALA A 315 8.81 24.16 1.98
N ASP A 316 8.21 24.36 3.14
CA ASP A 316 6.83 23.91 3.38
C ASP A 316 5.86 24.74 2.51
N VAL A 317 5.27 24.09 1.52
CA VAL A 317 4.31 24.67 0.58
C VAL A 317 2.89 24.13 0.75
N THR A 318 2.63 23.40 1.83
CA THR A 318 1.36 22.72 2.12
C THR A 318 0.14 23.59 1.87
N ILE A 319 0.12 24.81 2.41
CA ILE A 319 -0.99 25.75 2.25
C ILE A 319 -1.03 26.29 0.79
N LYS A 320 0.12 26.69 0.25
CA LYS A 320 0.23 27.23 -1.11
C LYS A 320 -0.19 26.21 -2.16
N ALA A 321 0.17 24.96 -1.96
CA ALA A 321 -0.14 23.86 -2.86
C ALA A 321 -1.54 23.25 -2.64
N HIS A 322 -2.34 23.77 -1.70
CA HIS A 322 -3.69 23.30 -1.38
C HIS A 322 -3.74 21.84 -0.86
N ILE A 323 -2.65 21.36 -0.23
CA ILE A 323 -2.61 20.05 0.46
C ILE A 323 -3.29 20.13 1.82
N ASP A 324 -3.50 21.36 2.35
CA ASP A 324 -4.07 21.61 3.67
C ASP A 324 -5.58 21.35 3.70
N GLN A 325 -5.95 20.12 4.00
CA GLN A 325 -7.34 19.77 4.29
C GLN A 325 -7.73 20.36 5.66
N THR A 326 -8.87 21.06 5.71
CA THR A 326 -9.30 21.83 6.89
C THR A 326 -9.43 20.99 8.16
N GLU A 327 -9.85 19.73 8.04
CA GLU A 327 -10.08 18.83 9.17
C GLU A 327 -8.94 17.82 9.41
N GLY A 328 -7.93 17.75 8.52
CA GLY A 328 -6.91 16.71 8.52
C GLY A 328 -7.48 15.32 8.19
N HIS A 329 -6.61 14.31 8.19
CA HIS A 329 -6.94 12.93 7.86
C HIS A 329 -6.20 11.97 8.80
N TYR A 330 -6.56 10.68 8.73
CA TYR A 330 -5.77 9.59 9.32
C TYR A 330 -4.97 8.92 8.21
N ALA A 331 -4.00 9.66 7.65
CA ALA A 331 -3.28 9.22 6.45
C ALA A 331 -2.19 8.19 6.77
N PHE A 332 -2.06 7.16 5.92
CA PHE A 332 -1.01 6.16 6.01
C PHE A 332 -0.09 6.19 4.79
N SER A 333 -0.42 5.49 3.73
CA SER A 333 0.47 5.32 2.59
C SER A 333 0.27 6.41 1.54
N VAL A 334 1.37 6.79 0.90
CA VAL A 334 1.41 7.74 -0.21
C VAL A 334 1.89 6.99 -1.44
N SER A 335 1.20 7.16 -2.57
CA SER A 335 1.61 6.67 -3.87
C SER A 335 1.51 7.78 -4.89
N THR A 336 2.54 7.93 -5.73
CA THR A 336 2.60 8.95 -6.78
C THR A 336 2.50 8.28 -8.15
N PHE A 337 1.67 8.82 -9.05
CA PHE A 337 1.53 8.34 -10.43
C PHE A 337 0.69 9.33 -11.25
N ASP A 338 0.76 9.25 -12.56
CA ASP A 338 -0.04 10.04 -13.49
C ASP A 338 -1.35 9.28 -13.81
N PHE A 339 -2.42 9.54 -13.02
CA PHE A 339 -3.64 8.71 -13.10
C PHE A 339 -4.50 9.01 -14.33
N ASP A 340 -4.40 10.20 -14.92
CA ASP A 340 -5.20 10.62 -16.09
C ASP A 340 -4.38 10.74 -17.38
N ASP A 341 -3.10 10.33 -17.34
CA ASP A 341 -2.13 10.32 -18.45
C ASP A 341 -1.85 11.70 -19.05
N ASP A 342 -1.90 12.74 -18.21
CA ASP A 342 -1.67 14.13 -18.62
C ASP A 342 -0.20 14.55 -18.59
N GLY A 343 0.68 13.71 -18.04
CA GLY A 343 2.13 13.88 -17.94
C GLY A 343 2.58 14.58 -16.68
N TRP A 344 1.71 14.82 -15.71
CA TRP A 344 2.04 15.38 -14.41
C TRP A 344 1.77 14.37 -13.30
N PRO A 345 2.65 14.27 -12.31
CA PRO A 345 2.43 13.32 -11.23
C PRO A 345 1.34 13.81 -10.29
N ASP A 346 0.43 12.90 -9.96
CA ASP A 346 -0.61 13.05 -8.95
C ASP A 346 -0.25 12.26 -7.69
N ILE A 347 -1.01 12.47 -6.61
CA ILE A 347 -0.70 11.86 -5.32
C ILE A 347 -1.95 11.20 -4.74
N TYR A 348 -1.92 9.87 -4.57
CA TYR A 348 -2.94 9.12 -3.86
C TYR A 348 -2.52 8.87 -2.42
N VAL A 349 -3.42 9.10 -1.46
CA VAL A 349 -3.17 8.88 -0.03
C VAL A 349 -4.24 7.97 0.54
N ALA A 350 -3.84 6.79 1.00
CA ALA A 350 -4.73 5.90 1.74
C ALA A 350 -4.94 6.41 3.16
N CYS A 351 -6.21 6.48 3.56
CA CYS A 351 -6.60 6.96 4.89
C CYS A 351 -7.32 5.87 5.69
N ASP A 352 -6.99 5.77 6.98
CA ASP A 352 -7.65 4.87 7.92
C ASP A 352 -8.94 5.49 8.44
N SER A 353 -10.06 4.79 8.28
CA SER A 353 -11.36 5.21 8.82
C SER A 353 -11.78 6.64 8.41
N ALA A 354 -11.36 7.05 7.22
CA ALA A 354 -11.64 8.33 6.58
C ALA A 354 -11.62 8.16 5.05
N PRO A 355 -12.21 9.11 4.28
CA PRO A 355 -12.08 9.09 2.83
C PRO A 355 -10.61 9.11 2.41
N SER A 356 -10.20 8.27 1.45
CA SER A 356 -8.90 8.38 0.80
C SER A 356 -8.84 9.66 -0.04
N ILE A 357 -7.64 10.14 -0.35
CA ILE A 357 -7.41 11.40 -1.06
C ILE A 357 -6.75 11.09 -2.39
N LEU A 358 -7.15 11.80 -3.45
CA LEU A 358 -6.47 11.84 -4.73
C LEU A 358 -6.22 13.29 -5.10
N TYR A 359 -5.01 13.77 -4.85
CA TYR A 359 -4.58 15.10 -5.23
C TYR A 359 -4.22 15.13 -6.71
N HIS A 360 -5.10 15.70 -7.54
CA HIS A 360 -4.83 15.95 -8.94
C HIS A 360 -3.96 17.21 -9.08
N ASN A 361 -2.90 17.12 -9.85
CA ASN A 361 -1.96 18.20 -10.10
C ASN A 361 -2.53 19.21 -11.11
N ASN A 362 -2.78 20.45 -10.67
CA ASN A 362 -3.35 21.51 -11.51
C ASN A 362 -2.33 22.13 -12.49
N ARG A 363 -1.06 21.69 -12.50
CA ARG A 363 0.05 22.16 -13.37
C ARG A 363 0.46 23.61 -13.12
N ASP A 364 0.06 24.17 -11.99
CA ASP A 364 0.38 25.53 -11.56
C ASP A 364 1.02 25.59 -10.16
N GLY A 365 1.46 24.43 -9.67
CA GLY A 365 2.04 24.24 -8.33
C GLY A 365 0.98 24.05 -7.24
N THR A 366 -0.29 23.83 -7.61
CA THR A 366 -1.38 23.52 -6.68
C THR A 366 -2.04 22.19 -7.01
N PHE A 367 -2.80 21.65 -6.06
CA PHE A 367 -3.54 20.40 -6.20
C PHE A 367 -5.03 20.60 -5.89
N THR A 368 -5.84 19.72 -6.45
CA THR A 368 -7.27 19.59 -6.13
C THR A 368 -7.54 18.16 -5.70
N ASP A 369 -8.18 17.96 -4.53
CA ASP A 369 -8.64 16.62 -4.14
C ASP A 369 -9.84 16.23 -5.00
N VAL A 370 -9.64 15.23 -5.84
CA VAL A 370 -10.65 14.69 -6.77
C VAL A 370 -11.13 13.30 -6.39
N ALA A 371 -10.70 12.73 -5.24
CA ALA A 371 -10.97 11.34 -4.86
C ALA A 371 -12.45 10.95 -4.91
N VAL A 372 -13.34 11.84 -4.46
CA VAL A 372 -14.80 11.61 -4.51
C VAL A 372 -15.30 11.58 -5.96
N MET A 373 -14.85 12.50 -6.80
CA MET A 373 -15.26 12.58 -8.20
C MET A 373 -14.66 11.44 -9.02
N ALA A 374 -13.43 11.06 -8.72
CA ALA A 374 -12.73 9.95 -9.36
C ALA A 374 -13.24 8.57 -8.92
N GLY A 375 -14.00 8.48 -7.82
CA GLY A 375 -14.55 7.21 -7.33
C GLY A 375 -13.61 6.40 -6.45
N VAL A 376 -12.54 7.01 -5.88
CA VAL A 376 -11.52 6.30 -5.08
C VAL A 376 -11.49 6.71 -3.60
N ALA A 377 -12.42 7.58 -3.16
CA ALA A 377 -12.52 8.01 -1.77
C ALA A 377 -13.16 6.96 -0.87
N PHE A 378 -14.12 6.18 -1.40
CA PHE A 378 -15.00 5.26 -0.69
C PHE A 378 -15.06 3.91 -1.43
N ASN A 379 -15.63 2.89 -0.79
CA ASN A 379 -16.02 1.67 -1.48
C ASN A 379 -17.30 1.89 -2.33
N ASP A 380 -17.73 0.85 -3.07
CA ASP A 380 -18.94 0.89 -3.93
C ASP A 380 -20.26 1.15 -3.18
N GLU A 381 -20.28 0.91 -1.85
CA GLU A 381 -21.41 1.25 -0.98
C GLU A 381 -21.35 2.70 -0.44
N GLY A 382 -20.36 3.49 -0.83
CA GLY A 382 -20.15 4.86 -0.37
C GLY A 382 -19.67 4.96 1.08
N ARG A 383 -19.01 3.93 1.62
CA ARG A 383 -18.50 3.91 3.00
C ARG A 383 -17.01 4.19 3.07
N GLU A 384 -16.59 4.93 4.11
CA GLU A 384 -15.20 5.07 4.51
C GLU A 384 -14.64 3.71 4.93
N GLN A 385 -13.44 3.42 4.47
CA GLN A 385 -12.70 2.22 4.83
C GLN A 385 -11.46 2.56 5.66
N ALA A 386 -10.91 1.57 6.35
CA ALA A 386 -9.63 1.72 7.05
C ALA A 386 -8.49 1.30 6.10
N GLY A 387 -8.13 2.21 5.19
CA GLY A 387 -7.10 1.97 4.18
C GLY A 387 -5.70 2.05 4.76
N MET A 388 -4.82 1.08 4.41
CA MET A 388 -3.43 1.01 4.85
C MET A 388 -2.44 1.05 3.68
N GLY A 389 -2.08 -0.10 3.11
CA GLY A 389 -1.15 -0.21 2.00
C GLY A 389 -1.81 0.03 0.64
N THR A 390 -1.02 0.54 -0.32
CA THR A 390 -1.47 0.79 -1.69
C THR A 390 -0.45 0.32 -2.69
N THR A 391 -0.91 -0.15 -3.85
CA THR A 391 -0.04 -0.47 -4.98
C THR A 391 -0.70 -0.10 -6.29
N ILE A 392 0.11 0.26 -7.27
CA ILE A 392 -0.31 0.80 -8.56
C ILE A 392 0.27 -0.08 -9.66
N ALA A 393 -0.55 -0.52 -10.63
CA ALA A 393 -0.11 -1.19 -11.85
C ALA A 393 -1.22 -1.21 -12.90
N ASP A 394 -0.89 -1.45 -14.15
CA ASP A 394 -1.82 -1.84 -15.22
C ASP A 394 -2.08 -3.36 -15.12
N TYR A 395 -3.01 -3.76 -14.20
CA TYR A 395 -3.25 -5.19 -13.95
C TYR A 395 -4.02 -5.88 -15.07
N ASN A 396 -4.74 -5.12 -15.88
CA ASN A 396 -5.65 -5.65 -16.91
C ASN A 396 -5.11 -5.49 -18.35
N GLY A 397 -3.94 -4.85 -18.52
CA GLY A 397 -3.26 -4.68 -19.81
C GLY A 397 -3.93 -3.67 -20.73
N ASP A 398 -4.67 -2.68 -20.19
CA ASP A 398 -5.36 -1.64 -20.98
C ASP A 398 -4.55 -0.34 -21.13
N GLY A 399 -3.33 -0.30 -20.55
CA GLY A 399 -2.40 0.82 -20.61
C GLY A 399 -2.64 1.93 -19.59
N LYS A 400 -3.58 1.73 -18.64
CA LYS A 400 -3.88 2.67 -17.57
C LYS A 400 -3.50 2.06 -16.22
N LEU A 401 -3.06 2.90 -15.32
CA LEU A 401 -2.65 2.48 -13.99
C LEU A 401 -3.85 2.40 -13.04
N ASP A 402 -4.02 1.23 -12.43
CA ASP A 402 -5.06 0.88 -11.50
C ASP A 402 -4.55 0.95 -10.06
N ILE A 403 -5.45 1.06 -9.07
CA ILE A 403 -5.11 1.17 -7.66
C ILE A 403 -5.62 -0.05 -6.90
N PHE A 404 -4.75 -0.70 -6.12
CA PHE A 404 -5.18 -1.65 -5.11
C PHE A 404 -4.85 -1.14 -3.72
N LYS A 405 -5.77 -1.33 -2.76
CA LYS A 405 -5.66 -0.86 -1.37
C LYS A 405 -6.08 -1.94 -0.39
N THR A 406 -5.26 -2.17 0.66
CA THR A 406 -5.61 -3.06 1.78
C THR A 406 -6.48 -2.37 2.81
N ASN A 407 -7.26 -3.14 3.55
CA ASN A 407 -8.20 -2.63 4.56
C ASN A 407 -8.16 -3.44 5.86
N PHE A 408 -8.88 -2.95 6.87
CA PHE A 408 -9.03 -3.56 8.19
C PHE A 408 -9.81 -4.89 8.13
N SER A 409 -9.67 -5.72 9.17
CA SER A 409 -10.45 -6.95 9.32
C SER A 409 -11.96 -6.71 9.27
N ASP A 410 -12.71 -7.68 8.72
CA ASP A 410 -14.14 -7.63 8.44
C ASP A 410 -14.54 -6.62 7.35
N ASP A 411 -13.54 -6.09 6.59
CA ASP A 411 -13.75 -5.28 5.40
C ASP A 411 -13.00 -5.89 4.19
N THR A 412 -13.38 -5.54 2.96
CA THR A 412 -12.71 -6.03 1.76
C THR A 412 -11.51 -5.15 1.41
N PRO A 413 -10.36 -5.71 0.98
CA PRO A 413 -9.44 -4.93 0.19
C PRO A 413 -10.15 -4.41 -1.05
N ILE A 414 -9.61 -3.41 -1.72
CA ILE A 414 -10.32 -2.81 -2.84
C ILE A 414 -9.41 -2.67 -4.06
N LEU A 415 -9.92 -3.06 -5.23
CA LEU A 415 -9.31 -2.86 -6.53
C LEU A 415 -10.13 -1.82 -7.30
N TYR A 416 -9.56 -0.64 -7.50
CA TYR A 416 -10.10 0.41 -8.35
C TYR A 416 -9.48 0.31 -9.73
N ARG A 417 -10.27 -0.08 -10.74
CA ARG A 417 -9.88 -0.08 -12.14
C ARG A 417 -10.01 1.32 -12.70
N ASN A 418 -8.98 1.79 -13.38
CA ASN A 418 -8.98 3.06 -14.10
C ASN A 418 -9.75 2.94 -15.43
N ASP A 419 -10.94 3.50 -15.49
CA ASP A 419 -11.78 3.46 -16.70
C ASP A 419 -11.39 4.56 -17.72
N GLY A 420 -10.38 5.37 -17.39
CA GLY A 420 -9.95 6.53 -18.18
C GLY A 420 -10.78 7.78 -17.90
N GLY A 421 -10.26 8.93 -18.35
CA GLY A 421 -10.92 10.22 -18.12
C GLY A 421 -10.99 10.62 -16.65
N GLY A 422 -10.08 10.11 -15.82
CA GLY A 422 -9.99 10.44 -14.40
C GLY A 422 -11.02 9.73 -13.51
N ILE A 423 -11.64 8.64 -14.00
CA ILE A 423 -12.69 7.90 -13.28
C ILE A 423 -12.23 6.47 -13.03
N PHE A 424 -12.52 5.98 -11.83
CA PHE A 424 -12.24 4.61 -11.41
C PHE A 424 -13.53 3.88 -11.02
N SER A 425 -13.55 2.56 -11.22
CA SER A 425 -14.59 1.65 -10.75
C SER A 425 -14.05 0.65 -9.76
N ASP A 426 -14.77 0.41 -8.66
CA ASP A 426 -14.51 -0.72 -7.77
C ASP A 426 -14.89 -2.02 -8.47
N VAL A 427 -13.90 -2.85 -8.74
CA VAL A 427 -14.07 -4.14 -9.43
C VAL A 427 -13.69 -5.34 -8.56
N THR A 428 -13.49 -5.13 -7.27
CA THR A 428 -12.95 -6.08 -6.30
C THR A 428 -13.61 -7.45 -6.36
N PHE A 429 -14.94 -7.48 -6.27
CA PHE A 429 -15.67 -8.75 -6.31
C PHE A 429 -15.62 -9.40 -7.68
N GLY A 430 -15.74 -8.61 -8.75
CA GLY A 430 -15.62 -9.09 -10.14
C GLY A 430 -14.25 -9.65 -10.46
N ALA A 431 -13.21 -9.09 -9.87
CA ALA A 431 -11.84 -9.55 -10.00
C ALA A 431 -11.50 -10.78 -9.13
N GLY A 432 -12.40 -11.23 -8.23
CA GLY A 432 -12.17 -12.38 -7.35
C GLY A 432 -11.37 -12.06 -6.08
N LEU A 433 -11.22 -10.78 -5.72
CA LEU A 433 -10.43 -10.32 -4.57
C LEU A 433 -11.25 -10.04 -3.31
N GLY A 434 -12.58 -10.20 -3.35
CA GLY A 434 -13.48 -10.01 -2.20
C GLY A 434 -13.47 -11.16 -1.19
N LEU A 435 -12.34 -11.87 -1.07
CA LEU A 435 -12.15 -13.03 -0.20
C LEU A 435 -11.30 -12.63 1.02
N HIS A 436 -11.28 -13.52 2.05
CA HIS A 436 -10.39 -13.39 3.21
C HIS A 436 -10.53 -12.09 4.01
N THR A 437 -11.75 -11.54 4.06
CA THR A 437 -12.07 -10.29 4.77
C THR A 437 -11.78 -10.36 6.28
N GLN A 438 -11.63 -11.57 6.84
CA GLN A 438 -11.26 -11.76 8.24
C GLN A 438 -9.82 -11.28 8.57
N TYR A 439 -8.94 -11.17 7.58
CA TYR A 439 -7.56 -10.73 7.78
C TYR A 439 -7.44 -9.22 7.70
N LEU A 440 -6.49 -8.67 8.45
CA LEU A 440 -6.15 -7.26 8.44
C LEU A 440 -4.94 -7.05 7.52
N GLY A 441 -5.17 -6.45 6.34
CA GLY A 441 -4.15 -6.22 5.33
C GLY A 441 -3.33 -4.97 5.59
N TRP A 442 -1.99 -5.06 5.39
CA TRP A 442 -1.03 -3.97 5.49
C TRP A 442 -0.28 -3.78 4.18
N GLY A 443 0.97 -4.24 4.13
CA GLY A 443 1.77 -4.18 2.92
C GLY A 443 1.14 -4.97 1.77
N THR A 444 1.20 -4.42 0.57
CA THR A 444 0.70 -5.06 -0.65
C THR A 444 1.53 -4.61 -1.84
N MET A 445 1.65 -5.47 -2.85
CA MET A 445 2.33 -5.11 -4.08
C MET A 445 1.78 -5.89 -5.26
N PHE A 446 1.62 -5.20 -6.40
CA PHE A 446 1.57 -5.85 -7.70
C PHE A 446 2.99 -6.26 -8.11
N LEU A 447 3.16 -7.53 -8.45
CA LEU A 447 4.44 -8.10 -8.91
C LEU A 447 4.13 -9.23 -9.89
N ASP A 448 4.92 -9.36 -10.92
CA ASP A 448 4.83 -10.50 -11.85
C ASP A 448 5.79 -11.59 -11.34
N PHE A 449 5.27 -12.53 -10.50
CA PHE A 449 6.14 -13.49 -9.83
C PHE A 449 6.60 -14.65 -10.71
N ASP A 450 5.91 -14.93 -11.81
CA ASP A 450 6.23 -16.03 -12.74
C ASP A 450 6.67 -15.53 -14.12
N ASN A 451 6.75 -14.21 -14.30
CA ASN A 451 7.17 -13.52 -15.53
C ASN A 451 6.24 -13.75 -16.73
N ASP A 452 4.95 -14.07 -16.49
CA ASP A 452 3.99 -14.29 -17.57
C ASP A 452 3.50 -12.98 -18.22
N GLY A 453 3.91 -11.84 -17.65
CA GLY A 453 3.62 -10.49 -18.10
C GLY A 453 2.29 -9.94 -17.56
N TRP A 454 1.66 -10.56 -16.56
CA TRP A 454 0.49 -10.05 -15.88
C TRP A 454 0.82 -9.79 -14.42
N PRO A 455 0.66 -8.56 -13.93
CA PRO A 455 0.92 -8.26 -12.53
C PRO A 455 0.03 -9.07 -11.58
N ASP A 456 0.65 -9.91 -10.76
CA ASP A 456 0.03 -10.65 -9.68
C ASP A 456 -0.07 -9.78 -8.43
N LEU A 457 -0.66 -10.28 -7.35
CA LEU A 457 -0.89 -9.48 -6.15
C LEU A 457 -0.52 -10.22 -4.87
N ILE A 458 0.35 -9.62 -4.04
CA ILE A 458 0.70 -10.11 -2.72
C ILE A 458 0.17 -9.18 -1.63
N LEU A 459 -0.32 -9.77 -0.53
CA LEU A 459 -0.75 -9.05 0.68
C LEU A 459 -0.06 -9.61 1.92
N ALA A 460 0.45 -8.72 2.74
CA ALA A 460 0.98 -9.00 4.07
C ALA A 460 -0.06 -8.64 5.13
N ASN A 461 -0.44 -9.58 5.99
CA ASN A 461 -1.51 -9.43 6.97
C ASN A 461 -1.00 -9.55 8.40
N GLY A 462 -1.73 -8.97 9.34
CA GLY A 462 -1.43 -9.06 10.76
C GLY A 462 -2.33 -8.18 11.61
N HIS A 463 -2.99 -8.75 12.60
CA HIS A 463 -3.95 -8.00 13.43
C HIS A 463 -3.26 -6.97 14.33
N VAL A 464 -4.01 -5.95 14.77
CA VAL A 464 -3.53 -4.89 15.69
C VAL A 464 -3.80 -5.22 17.16
N TYR A 465 -4.75 -6.11 17.42
CA TYR A 465 -5.19 -6.46 18.78
C TYR A 465 -4.67 -7.85 19.17
N PRO A 466 -3.68 -7.97 20.09
CA PRO A 466 -3.28 -9.28 20.63
C PRO A 466 -4.43 -10.03 21.31
N GLU A 467 -5.47 -9.33 21.70
CA GLU A 467 -6.68 -9.86 22.32
C GLU A 467 -7.45 -10.83 21.42
N VAL A 468 -7.27 -10.79 20.10
CA VAL A 468 -7.97 -11.68 19.15
C VAL A 468 -7.64 -13.15 19.41
N ASP A 469 -6.38 -13.49 19.73
CA ASP A 469 -5.98 -14.84 20.07
C ASP A 469 -6.60 -15.29 21.40
N LYS A 470 -6.63 -14.39 22.38
CA LYS A 470 -7.12 -14.66 23.74
C LYS A 470 -8.62 -14.90 23.77
N PHE A 471 -9.38 -14.21 22.93
CA PHE A 471 -10.86 -14.26 22.91
C PHE A 471 -11.41 -14.95 21.66
N HIS A 472 -10.58 -15.50 20.77
CA HIS A 472 -10.98 -16.21 19.55
C HIS A 472 -11.93 -15.41 18.65
N LEU A 473 -11.55 -14.19 18.30
CA LEU A 473 -12.42 -13.21 17.65
C LEU A 473 -12.48 -13.30 16.10
N GLY A 474 -12.15 -14.45 15.52
CA GLY A 474 -12.32 -14.71 14.09
C GLY A 474 -11.01 -14.90 13.32
N SER A 475 -10.00 -14.06 13.53
CA SER A 475 -8.63 -14.23 13.02
C SER A 475 -7.64 -14.38 14.17
N GLY A 476 -6.36 -14.66 13.87
CA GLY A 476 -5.26 -14.61 14.84
C GLY A 476 -4.59 -13.25 14.87
N TYR A 477 -3.78 -12.96 15.89
CA TYR A 477 -2.91 -11.79 15.92
C TYR A 477 -1.83 -11.90 14.82
N ARG A 478 -1.34 -13.11 14.59
CA ARG A 478 -0.49 -13.46 13.46
C ARG A 478 -1.36 -14.04 12.37
N GLU A 479 -1.24 -13.52 11.18
CA GLU A 479 -2.08 -13.87 10.03
C GLU A 479 -1.23 -14.35 8.87
N PRO A 480 -1.76 -15.22 7.97
CA PRO A 480 -1.06 -15.67 6.78
C PRO A 480 -0.96 -14.53 5.75
N ARG A 481 0.02 -14.62 4.89
CA ARG A 481 0.11 -13.80 3.69
C ARG A 481 -0.84 -14.34 2.63
N LEU A 482 -1.27 -13.49 1.71
CA LEU A 482 -2.09 -13.89 0.57
C LEU A 482 -1.34 -13.61 -0.72
N LEU A 483 -1.44 -14.53 -1.67
CA LEU A 483 -0.91 -14.40 -3.02
C LEU A 483 -1.99 -14.75 -4.03
N TYR A 484 -2.24 -13.84 -4.95
CA TYR A 484 -3.22 -13.99 -6.02
C TYR A 484 -2.52 -13.95 -7.36
N HIS A 485 -2.70 -15.01 -8.17
CA HIS A 485 -2.23 -15.07 -9.56
C HIS A 485 -3.22 -14.37 -10.49
N ASN A 486 -2.73 -13.51 -11.36
CA ASN A 486 -3.51 -12.81 -12.37
C ASN A 486 -3.79 -13.71 -13.57
N ASN A 487 -5.06 -13.95 -13.87
CA ASN A 487 -5.45 -14.86 -14.97
C ASN A 487 -5.34 -14.23 -16.37
N GLY A 488 -4.86 -12.99 -16.50
CA GLY A 488 -4.75 -12.26 -17.76
C GLY A 488 -6.07 -11.88 -18.41
N ASN A 489 -7.15 -11.89 -17.66
CA ASN A 489 -8.53 -11.60 -18.12
C ASN A 489 -9.27 -10.63 -17.20
N GLY A 490 -8.55 -9.90 -16.34
CA GLY A 490 -9.08 -8.99 -15.36
C GLY A 490 -9.55 -9.66 -14.07
N THR A 491 -9.23 -10.95 -13.86
CA THR A 491 -9.55 -11.68 -12.62
C THR A 491 -8.31 -12.31 -12.02
N PHE A 492 -8.40 -12.62 -10.72
CA PHE A 492 -7.33 -13.25 -9.95
C PHE A 492 -7.77 -14.60 -9.38
N THR A 493 -6.81 -15.49 -9.21
CA THR A 493 -6.98 -16.77 -8.51
C THR A 493 -6.13 -16.77 -7.24
N ASP A 494 -6.72 -17.08 -6.10
CA ASP A 494 -5.99 -17.27 -4.84
C ASP A 494 -5.13 -18.53 -4.95
N VAL A 495 -3.81 -18.35 -4.91
CA VAL A 495 -2.81 -19.41 -4.94
C VAL A 495 -2.06 -19.56 -3.62
N SER A 496 -2.48 -18.84 -2.57
CA SER A 496 -1.78 -18.74 -1.27
C SER A 496 -1.46 -20.12 -0.68
N ALA A 497 -2.42 -21.05 -0.71
CA ALA A 497 -2.28 -22.38 -0.10
C ALA A 497 -1.16 -23.22 -0.74
N THR A 498 -0.85 -22.98 -2.03
CA THR A 498 0.13 -23.75 -2.81
C THR A 498 1.40 -22.95 -3.14
N ALA A 499 1.49 -21.68 -2.72
CA ALA A 499 2.57 -20.76 -3.05
C ALA A 499 3.86 -20.94 -2.22
N GLY A 500 3.98 -22.01 -1.49
CA GLY A 500 5.16 -22.37 -0.71
C GLY A 500 5.12 -21.92 0.75
N PRO A 501 6.09 -22.38 1.56
CA PRO A 501 6.09 -22.17 3.00
C PRO A 501 6.24 -20.70 3.39
N GLY A 502 6.88 -19.87 2.57
CA GLY A 502 7.04 -18.44 2.82
C GLY A 502 5.71 -17.70 2.83
N ILE A 503 4.77 -18.05 1.95
CA ILE A 503 3.43 -17.45 1.92
C ILE A 503 2.56 -17.97 3.06
N ASN A 504 2.63 -19.27 3.33
CA ASN A 504 1.82 -19.92 4.37
C ASN A 504 2.25 -19.60 5.81
N ALA A 505 3.43 -19.01 6.00
CA ALA A 505 3.89 -18.60 7.33
C ALA A 505 3.02 -17.48 7.89
N ILE A 506 2.70 -17.57 9.18
CA ILE A 506 1.91 -16.55 9.89
C ILE A 506 2.81 -15.55 10.60
N SER A 507 2.49 -14.28 10.49
CA SER A 507 3.20 -13.17 11.17
C SER A 507 2.26 -12.01 11.45
N SER A 508 2.66 -11.08 12.31
CA SER A 508 2.00 -9.77 12.40
C SER A 508 2.73 -8.81 11.47
N ALA A 509 2.49 -9.00 10.16
CA ALA A 509 3.18 -8.25 9.12
C ALA A 509 2.76 -6.76 9.09
N ARG A 510 3.66 -5.90 8.54
CA ARG A 510 3.40 -4.47 8.32
C ARG A 510 3.95 -4.03 6.96
N GLY A 511 5.08 -3.36 6.93
CA GLY A 511 5.71 -2.93 5.69
C GLY A 511 6.11 -4.10 4.81
N LEU A 512 5.96 -3.92 3.50
CA LEU A 512 6.35 -4.86 2.47
C LEU A 512 7.03 -4.08 1.35
N ALA A 513 8.16 -4.60 0.85
CA ALA A 513 8.81 -4.10 -0.34
C ALA A 513 9.25 -5.25 -1.23
N VAL A 514 9.37 -4.97 -2.52
CA VAL A 514 9.80 -5.94 -3.52
C VAL A 514 11.01 -5.45 -4.31
N GLY A 515 11.78 -6.39 -4.85
CA GLY A 515 12.90 -6.12 -5.76
C GLY A 515 13.52 -7.41 -6.29
N ASP A 516 14.24 -7.29 -7.39
CA ASP A 516 15.11 -8.36 -7.89
C ASP A 516 16.45 -8.31 -7.14
N LEU A 517 16.47 -8.92 -5.95
CA LEU A 517 17.63 -8.92 -5.04
C LEU A 517 18.83 -9.74 -5.55
N TRP A 518 18.60 -10.57 -6.56
CA TRP A 518 19.64 -11.46 -7.12
C TRP A 518 19.99 -11.13 -8.57
N ASN A 519 19.38 -10.08 -9.15
CA ASN A 519 19.56 -9.70 -10.55
C ASN A 519 19.31 -10.86 -11.52
N ASP A 520 18.35 -11.73 -11.17
CA ASP A 520 18.02 -12.96 -11.91
C ASP A 520 16.60 -12.93 -12.51
N GLY A 521 15.92 -11.77 -12.44
CA GLY A 521 14.57 -11.53 -12.97
C GLY A 521 13.45 -12.10 -12.12
N ARG A 522 13.75 -12.62 -10.94
CA ARG A 522 12.74 -13.15 -10.01
C ARG A 522 12.53 -12.18 -8.84
N ILE A 523 11.39 -11.55 -8.85
CA ILE A 523 11.04 -10.58 -7.82
C ILE A 523 10.86 -11.29 -6.48
N SER A 524 11.61 -10.85 -5.48
CA SER A 524 11.55 -11.30 -4.09
C SER A 524 10.85 -10.27 -3.22
N VAL A 525 10.40 -10.70 -2.04
CA VAL A 525 9.59 -9.88 -1.15
C VAL A 525 10.24 -9.79 0.23
N VAL A 526 10.41 -8.57 0.73
CA VAL A 526 10.87 -8.29 2.09
C VAL A 526 9.70 -7.78 2.91
N ILE A 527 9.47 -8.36 4.10
CA ILE A 527 8.38 -7.96 4.99
C ILE A 527 8.95 -7.62 6.36
N ASN A 528 8.62 -6.42 6.85
CA ASN A 528 8.93 -6.00 8.20
C ASN A 528 7.78 -6.41 9.12
N ASN A 529 8.03 -7.31 10.06
CA ASN A 529 7.03 -7.89 10.94
C ASN A 529 7.06 -7.18 12.30
N ALA A 530 5.90 -6.74 12.80
CA ALA A 530 5.81 -6.10 14.12
C ALA A 530 6.17 -7.09 15.24
N SER A 531 7.06 -6.66 16.16
CA SER A 531 7.53 -7.43 17.31
C SER A 531 8.10 -8.82 16.94
N SER A 532 8.75 -8.92 15.77
CA SER A 532 9.32 -10.14 15.24
C SER A 532 10.51 -9.85 14.31
N ARG A 533 11.19 -10.90 13.84
CA ARG A 533 12.20 -10.79 12.78
C ARG A 533 11.54 -10.48 11.44
N PRO A 534 12.25 -9.84 10.50
CA PRO A 534 11.76 -9.67 9.14
C PRO A 534 11.62 -11.02 8.43
N SER A 535 10.88 -11.02 7.34
CA SER A 535 10.84 -12.13 6.39
C SER A 535 11.47 -11.68 5.07
N LEU A 536 12.26 -12.58 4.47
CA LEU A 536 12.79 -12.45 3.12
C LEU A 536 12.29 -13.61 2.29
N LEU A 537 11.26 -13.36 1.50
CA LEU A 537 10.61 -14.37 0.67
C LEU A 537 11.33 -14.44 -0.68
N ARG A 538 12.21 -15.42 -0.81
CA ARG A 538 12.85 -15.71 -2.10
C ARG A 538 11.85 -16.37 -3.02
N ASN A 539 11.69 -15.80 -4.20
CA ASN A 539 10.94 -16.42 -5.29
C ASN A 539 11.75 -17.59 -5.88
N ALA A 540 11.29 -18.80 -5.64
CA ALA A 540 11.91 -20.04 -6.15
C ALA A 540 11.14 -20.63 -7.34
N VAL A 541 10.26 -19.88 -7.97
CA VAL A 541 9.53 -20.27 -9.19
C VAL A 541 10.54 -20.53 -10.29
N ARG A 542 10.34 -21.65 -10.99
CA ARG A 542 11.10 -21.99 -12.19
C ARG A 542 10.17 -21.84 -13.38
N SER A 543 10.29 -20.71 -14.06
CA SER A 543 9.64 -20.44 -15.34
C SER A 543 10.68 -20.43 -16.46
N ASN A 544 10.24 -20.69 -17.68
CA ASN A 544 11.02 -20.43 -18.90
C ASN A 544 10.60 -19.10 -19.54
N ASP A 545 9.77 -18.32 -18.84
CA ASP A 545 9.30 -17.03 -19.30
C ASP A 545 10.39 -15.98 -19.16
N HIS A 546 10.42 -15.09 -20.11
CA HIS A 546 11.39 -14.02 -20.22
C HIS A 546 10.98 -12.80 -19.41
N TRP A 547 11.94 -11.95 -19.11
CA TRP A 547 11.75 -10.71 -18.38
C TRP A 547 12.67 -9.60 -18.91
N ILE A 548 12.43 -8.37 -18.47
CA ILE A 548 13.33 -7.24 -18.66
C ILE A 548 13.12 -6.24 -17.52
N ALA A 549 14.19 -5.58 -17.09
CA ALA A 549 14.10 -4.53 -16.12
C ALA A 549 14.87 -3.27 -16.54
N PHE A 550 14.43 -2.10 -16.03
CA PHE A 550 15.00 -0.82 -16.40
C PHE A 550 15.31 0.03 -15.16
N LYS A 551 16.55 0.53 -15.08
CA LYS A 551 16.93 1.65 -14.22
C LYS A 551 16.89 2.92 -15.07
N THR A 552 16.22 3.96 -14.60
CA THR A 552 16.18 5.26 -15.26
C THR A 552 17.25 6.19 -14.72
N VAL A 553 17.76 7.09 -15.58
CA VAL A 553 18.71 8.14 -15.20
C VAL A 553 18.30 9.42 -15.90
N GLY A 554 17.75 10.37 -15.14
CA GLY A 554 17.37 11.69 -15.64
C GLY A 554 18.60 12.58 -15.86
N ASN A 555 18.48 13.47 -16.84
CA ASN A 555 19.45 14.54 -17.10
C ASN A 555 18.83 15.93 -17.01
N ARG A 556 17.56 16.04 -17.40
CA ARG A 556 16.72 17.25 -17.28
C ARG A 556 15.58 17.02 -16.30
N SER A 557 15.16 15.79 -16.19
CA SER A 557 14.33 15.26 -15.14
C SER A 557 15.14 15.04 -13.87
N ASN A 558 14.47 14.80 -12.74
CA ASN A 558 15.16 14.34 -11.52
C ASN A 558 16.03 13.11 -11.82
N ARG A 559 17.10 12.94 -11.07
CA ARG A 559 18.16 11.97 -11.36
C ARG A 559 17.67 10.52 -11.44
N ASP A 560 16.75 10.12 -10.58
CA ASP A 560 16.19 8.76 -10.56
C ASP A 560 15.15 8.53 -11.68
N GLY A 561 14.67 9.61 -12.30
CA GLY A 561 13.59 9.55 -13.28
C GLY A 561 12.24 9.22 -12.66
N LEU A 562 12.02 9.55 -11.37
CA LEU A 562 10.71 9.37 -10.72
C LEU A 562 9.62 10.11 -11.49
N GLY A 563 8.54 9.41 -11.86
CA GLY A 563 7.50 9.87 -12.76
C GLY A 563 7.75 9.55 -14.25
N ALA A 564 8.86 8.87 -14.59
CA ALA A 564 9.07 8.38 -15.95
C ALA A 564 8.15 7.18 -16.23
N LYS A 565 7.33 7.30 -17.29
CA LYS A 565 6.46 6.23 -17.79
C LYS A 565 7.19 5.41 -18.83
N ILE A 566 7.35 4.12 -18.56
CA ILE A 566 8.01 3.15 -19.45
C ILE A 566 6.94 2.32 -20.15
N THR A 567 7.04 2.22 -21.47
CA THR A 567 6.15 1.40 -22.30
C THR A 567 6.98 0.39 -23.06
N VAL A 568 6.68 -0.90 -22.89
CA VAL A 568 7.36 -2.00 -23.58
C VAL A 568 6.39 -2.66 -24.56
N SER A 569 6.78 -2.70 -25.84
CA SER A 569 6.06 -3.46 -26.88
C SER A 569 6.64 -4.87 -26.97
N ALA A 570 5.86 -5.87 -26.56
CA ALA A 570 6.27 -7.27 -26.51
C ALA A 570 5.24 -8.16 -27.22
N GLY A 571 5.53 -8.56 -28.45
CA GLY A 571 4.62 -9.33 -29.29
C GLY A 571 3.31 -8.57 -29.59
N LYS A 572 2.20 -9.02 -29.00
CA LYS A 572 0.90 -8.35 -29.15
C LYS A 572 0.53 -7.46 -27.96
N ARG A 573 1.37 -7.42 -26.95
CA ARG A 573 1.10 -6.72 -25.69
C ARG A 573 1.86 -5.42 -25.64
N ILE A 574 1.25 -4.46 -24.98
CA ILE A 574 1.89 -3.22 -24.54
C ILE A 574 1.86 -3.25 -23.03
N LEU A 575 3.03 -3.27 -22.42
CA LEU A 575 3.20 -3.27 -20.97
C LEU A 575 3.60 -1.86 -20.55
N VAL A 576 3.01 -1.39 -19.48
CA VAL A 576 3.18 0.00 -19.01
C VAL A 576 3.41 0.00 -17.50
N ASP A 577 4.40 0.75 -17.06
CA ASP A 577 4.58 1.09 -15.66
C ASP A 577 5.34 2.42 -15.51
N GLU A 578 5.40 2.96 -14.29
CA GLU A 578 6.10 4.20 -13.95
C GLU A 578 7.14 3.98 -12.86
N VAL A 579 8.21 4.77 -12.88
CA VAL A 579 9.19 4.83 -11.80
C VAL A 579 8.60 5.61 -10.64
N ARG A 580 8.48 5.01 -9.45
CA ARG A 580 7.77 5.60 -8.30
C ARG A 580 8.55 5.53 -7.00
N SER A 581 8.47 6.59 -6.21
CA SER A 581 8.85 6.60 -4.80
C SER A 581 7.61 6.50 -3.93
N GLY A 582 7.71 5.76 -2.81
CA GLY A 582 6.59 5.50 -1.92
C GLY A 582 5.59 4.48 -2.49
N SER A 583 5.35 3.39 -1.78
CA SER A 583 4.44 2.33 -2.21
C SER A 583 4.10 1.42 -1.04
N SER A 584 3.22 0.45 -1.28
CA SER A 584 2.85 -0.57 -0.31
C SER A 584 2.33 0.05 0.99
N TYR A 585 2.70 -0.47 2.14
CA TYR A 585 2.43 0.15 3.43
C TYR A 585 3.68 0.85 3.93
N ILE A 586 3.69 2.19 3.84
CA ILE A 586 4.75 3.09 4.33
C ILE A 586 6.18 2.64 3.97
N SER A 587 6.36 2.06 2.77
CA SER A 587 7.57 1.36 2.34
C SER A 587 8.03 1.85 0.97
N GLN A 588 9.20 1.36 0.54
CA GLN A 588 9.81 1.69 -0.74
C GLN A 588 10.29 0.42 -1.45
N ASN A 589 9.86 0.22 -2.70
CA ASN A 589 10.36 -0.84 -3.56
C ASN A 589 11.64 -0.41 -4.30
N ASP A 590 12.34 -1.38 -4.86
CA ASP A 590 13.38 -1.14 -5.88
C ASP A 590 12.85 -0.19 -6.96
N LEU A 591 13.61 0.85 -7.30
CA LEU A 591 13.22 1.84 -8.31
C LEU A 591 13.30 1.29 -9.74
N ARG A 592 13.92 0.14 -9.94
CA ARG A 592 13.96 -0.52 -11.24
C ARG A 592 12.59 -1.06 -11.60
N VAL A 593 12.09 -0.68 -12.78
CA VAL A 593 10.80 -1.16 -13.30
C VAL A 593 11.02 -2.51 -13.98
N HIS A 594 10.30 -3.53 -13.53
CA HIS A 594 10.39 -4.90 -14.02
C HIS A 594 9.16 -5.27 -14.85
N PHE A 595 9.38 -5.93 -15.97
CA PHE A 595 8.33 -6.49 -16.82
C PHE A 595 8.58 -7.97 -17.09
N GLY A 596 7.63 -8.83 -16.76
CA GLY A 596 7.56 -10.17 -17.30
C GLY A 596 7.10 -10.13 -18.75
N LEU A 597 7.61 -11.03 -19.56
CA LEU A 597 7.39 -11.04 -21.01
C LEU A 597 6.71 -12.34 -21.51
N GLY A 598 6.49 -13.30 -20.61
CA GLY A 598 6.03 -14.63 -20.96
C GLY A 598 7.01 -15.28 -21.93
N SER A 599 6.50 -15.97 -22.93
CA SER A 599 7.31 -16.63 -23.96
C SER A 599 7.89 -15.69 -25.05
N VAL A 600 7.77 -14.37 -24.88
CA VAL A 600 8.26 -13.39 -25.87
C VAL A 600 9.76 -13.20 -25.73
N ALA A 601 10.54 -13.80 -26.60
CA ALA A 601 12.00 -13.77 -26.60
C ALA A 601 12.61 -12.50 -27.24
N LYS A 602 11.81 -11.56 -27.71
CA LYS A 602 12.25 -10.31 -28.31
C LYS A 602 11.20 -9.23 -28.16
N ILE A 603 11.62 -8.08 -27.64
CA ILE A 603 10.80 -6.87 -27.57
C ILE A 603 10.95 -6.04 -28.86
N GLU A 604 9.88 -5.42 -29.30
CA GLU A 604 9.85 -4.60 -30.52
C GLU A 604 10.32 -3.16 -30.24
N ALA A 605 9.93 -2.59 -29.10
CA ALA A 605 10.28 -1.21 -28.73
C ALA A 605 10.22 -1.02 -27.21
N VAL A 606 11.04 -0.11 -26.72
CA VAL A 606 10.94 0.49 -25.38
C VAL A 606 10.80 1.98 -25.57
N GLN A 607 9.74 2.55 -25.05
CA GLN A 607 9.50 4.01 -25.07
C GLN A 607 9.49 4.54 -23.64
N VAL A 608 10.12 5.69 -23.43
CA VAL A 608 10.09 6.40 -22.14
C VAL A 608 9.51 7.79 -22.34
N ARG A 609 8.49 8.13 -21.56
CA ARG A 609 8.05 9.50 -21.34
C ARG A 609 8.65 10.00 -20.04
N TRP A 610 9.63 10.89 -20.13
CA TRP A 610 10.33 11.48 -19.00
C TRP A 610 9.51 12.58 -18.31
N PRO A 611 9.72 12.81 -17.00
CA PRO A 611 9.12 13.95 -16.29
C PRO A 611 9.32 15.30 -16.98
N SER A 612 10.47 15.52 -17.61
CA SER A 612 10.75 16.73 -18.42
C SER A 612 9.81 16.92 -19.61
N GLY A 613 9.00 15.90 -19.95
CA GLY A 613 8.11 15.84 -21.11
C GLY A 613 8.81 15.35 -22.40
N LEU A 614 10.09 15.00 -22.34
CA LEU A 614 10.77 14.33 -23.46
C LEU A 614 10.19 12.93 -23.62
N VAL A 615 9.95 12.51 -24.88
CA VAL A 615 9.53 11.15 -25.21
C VAL A 615 10.58 10.56 -26.15
N GLU A 616 11.11 9.40 -25.79
CA GLU A 616 12.19 8.74 -26.53
C GLU A 616 11.90 7.26 -26.74
N ASP A 617 12.30 6.76 -27.91
CA ASP A 617 12.39 5.33 -28.19
C ASP A 617 13.83 4.86 -27.97
N PHE A 618 13.94 3.73 -27.30
CA PHE A 618 15.18 2.98 -27.15
C PHE A 618 15.14 1.75 -28.03
N ASP A 619 16.21 1.52 -28.77
CA ASP A 619 16.30 0.41 -29.73
C ASP A 619 16.16 -0.96 -29.06
N ASN A 620 15.87 -1.97 -29.86
CA ASN A 620 15.70 -3.39 -29.48
C ASN A 620 16.69 -3.82 -28.39
N ARG A 621 16.16 -4.29 -27.28
CA ARG A 621 16.91 -4.87 -26.16
C ARG A 621 16.76 -6.38 -26.15
N ALA A 622 17.77 -7.09 -25.71
CA ALA A 622 17.64 -8.50 -25.41
C ALA A 622 16.79 -8.68 -24.16
N VAL A 623 16.06 -9.77 -24.07
CA VAL A 623 15.34 -10.17 -22.87
C VAL A 623 16.31 -10.72 -21.81
N ASP A 624 15.83 -10.96 -20.58
CA ASP A 624 16.56 -11.53 -19.46
C ASP A 624 17.78 -10.67 -19.04
N ALA A 625 17.55 -9.35 -18.99
CA ALA A 625 18.59 -8.38 -18.64
C ALA A 625 18.03 -7.10 -17.99
N ILE A 626 18.90 -6.43 -17.26
CA ILE A 626 18.66 -5.11 -16.67
C ILE A 626 19.35 -4.07 -17.54
N TYR A 627 18.65 -3.00 -17.90
CA TYR A 627 19.18 -1.90 -18.71
C TYR A 627 19.05 -0.57 -17.99
N THR A 628 20.08 0.27 -18.12
CA THR A 628 19.98 1.68 -17.74
C THR A 628 19.48 2.49 -18.95
N LEU A 629 18.37 3.20 -18.77
CA LEU A 629 17.82 4.15 -19.72
C LEU A 629 18.19 5.57 -19.25
N THR A 630 19.00 6.26 -20.07
CA THR A 630 19.44 7.62 -19.72
C THR A 630 18.70 8.63 -20.59
N GLU A 631 18.09 9.63 -19.99
CA GLU A 631 17.39 10.71 -20.68
C GLU A 631 18.30 11.42 -21.67
N GLY A 632 17.83 11.59 -22.90
CA GLY A 632 18.58 12.19 -24.00
C GLY A 632 19.49 11.23 -24.76
N SER A 633 19.54 9.94 -24.39
CA SER A 633 20.33 8.93 -25.09
C SER A 633 19.53 8.08 -26.07
N GLY A 634 18.20 8.15 -26.01
CA GLY A 634 17.30 7.50 -26.95
C GLY A 634 17.06 8.32 -28.22
N THR A 635 16.17 7.84 -29.09
CA THR A 635 15.71 8.55 -30.28
C THR A 635 14.47 9.38 -29.93
N ALA A 636 14.60 10.71 -29.89
CA ALA A 636 13.48 11.59 -29.56
C ALA A 636 12.33 11.48 -30.56
N ILE A 637 11.12 11.28 -30.06
CA ILE A 637 9.90 11.27 -30.87
C ILE A 637 9.35 12.70 -30.95
N SER A 638 9.35 13.27 -32.17
CA SER A 638 8.64 14.53 -32.36
C SER A 638 7.15 14.31 -32.15
N LYS A 639 6.52 15.06 -31.24
CA LYS A 639 5.05 15.03 -31.07
C LYS A 639 4.39 15.17 -32.44
N ARG A 640 3.72 14.11 -32.93
CA ARG A 640 2.77 14.28 -34.02
C ARG A 640 1.70 15.25 -33.53
N PRO A 641 1.41 16.33 -34.27
CA PRO A 641 0.30 17.20 -33.88
C PRO A 641 -0.95 16.33 -33.79
N ALA A 642 -1.66 16.42 -32.67
CA ALA A 642 -2.95 15.76 -32.49
C ALA A 642 -3.80 16.10 -33.72
N LYS A 643 -4.29 15.08 -34.43
CA LYS A 643 -5.30 15.29 -35.47
C LYS A 643 -6.48 15.97 -34.79
N ALA A 644 -6.74 17.22 -35.15
CA ALA A 644 -7.98 17.87 -34.77
C ALA A 644 -9.14 16.95 -35.21
N GLN A 645 -9.90 16.45 -34.24
CA GLN A 645 -11.18 15.81 -34.47
C GLN A 645 -12.27 16.82 -34.71
#